data_d41921fc8a3ee6755ad6067d119d0e05
#
_entry.id   d41921fc8a3ee6755ad6067d119d0e05
#
_cell.length_a   1.000
_cell.length_b   1.000
_cell.length_c   1.000
_cell.angle_alpha   90.00
_cell.angle_beta   90.00
_cell.angle_gamma   90.00
#
_symmetry.space_group_name_H-M   'P 1'
#
loop_
_entity.id
_entity.type
_entity.pdbx_description
1 polymer ?
#
loop_
_entity_poly.entity_id
_entity_poly.type
_entity_poly.pdbx_seq_one_letter_code
_entity_poly.pdbx_strand_id
1 'polypeptide(L)'
;VDPKEDQTRQVAWQIQLGARVAGLASQIPRRDRVVLVPDLATWLDEIGRWGPRGIWPVLIEDDRFTPIFLRRFAPGQLVRRTAVDRAVPESTEAKKALALKIQKTLWKPLFASDESVTISQIYRESKWRPPGIVATNFEDPAWPAALALATLRGQLLVDLPGDYGQPNGSIERDGFQKLNESITGFFESSGWSWKTLGDDLDALTLCRSLPVRVNMPLPSEQRPRIAGLKTNQEKPPVALTDLLCRNPDGSRYALCGWIFGSQIRSIYMAMCSLFIDRDSIALVDGYDRKRGGTAYALSNAEEVLEPLSYETRVFADGPQASRTNWLPLMSGGVPADVLFINSSGQSGFMDMTSGTRLQAADVPVLNHPLALYLIHSFSLFAPEAPTTIGGRWLDRGVYSYVGSCNEPLLGAFRPASHMIRQISLFVPFIVAARMFEGEFSKPWRLVTIGDPLMLVEEPSRRKLNRPEGTIEVDAIDVDVRPDLVRRLRAGENVTPGMLRDLHLLGQDDLASGLWEKMAEAATPEHAAAILPVFFKRGDTKGYREVFELAGEPDGEAREMLWTLHGGRCANLRSAGDLSLFERNLRKNLMAQDLEAIMPSIARTRGPGTERAAIVSAMNRRPGRIDMNRLTSLLEKYPR
;
A
#
# COMPACT_ATOMS: atom_id res chain seq x y z
N VAL A 1 -21.18 42.75 14.83
CA VAL A 1 -20.84 41.73 13.83
C VAL A 1 -22.11 40.95 13.56
N ASP A 2 -22.60 40.98 12.31
CA ASP A 2 -23.85 40.34 11.89
C ASP A 2 -23.66 38.78 12.03
N PRO A 3 -24.56 38.08 12.74
CA PRO A 3 -24.47 36.62 12.88
C PRO A 3 -24.44 35.82 11.56
N LYS A 4 -24.86 36.48 10.45
CA LYS A 4 -24.81 35.89 9.12
C LYS A 4 -23.42 35.97 8.46
N GLU A 5 -22.55 36.91 8.86
CA GLU A 5 -21.16 36.99 8.37
C GLU A 5 -20.23 35.93 9.00
N ASP A 6 -20.57 35.41 10.18
CA ASP A 6 -19.75 34.42 10.87
C ASP A 6 -19.90 32.99 10.28
N GLN A 7 -21.02 32.71 9.60
CA GLN A 7 -21.23 31.41 8.95
C GLN A 7 -20.43 31.23 7.66
N THR A 8 -19.95 32.28 7.03
CA THR A 8 -19.17 32.22 5.78
C THR A 8 -17.66 31.98 5.98
N ARG A 9 -17.18 31.99 7.22
CA ARG A 9 -15.76 31.79 7.56
C ARG A 9 -15.45 30.47 8.28
N GLN A 10 -16.42 29.59 8.44
CA GLN A 10 -16.18 28.30 9.11
C GLN A 10 -15.36 27.39 8.17
N VAL A 11 -14.13 27.06 8.57
CA VAL A 11 -13.26 26.12 7.84
C VAL A 11 -13.97 24.77 7.77
N ALA A 12 -14.04 24.18 6.57
CA ALA A 12 -14.67 22.88 6.36
C ALA A 12 -14.07 21.81 7.29
N TRP A 13 -14.91 20.95 7.86
CA TRP A 13 -14.51 19.95 8.83
C TRP A 13 -13.35 19.03 8.34
N GLN A 14 -13.32 18.74 7.03
CA GLN A 14 -12.26 17.91 6.42
C GLN A 14 -10.88 18.55 6.57
N ILE A 15 -10.81 19.89 6.40
CA ILE A 15 -9.59 20.67 6.57
C ILE A 15 -9.22 20.74 8.06
N GLN A 16 -10.19 20.90 8.94
CA GLN A 16 -9.97 20.90 10.40
C GLN A 16 -9.41 19.55 10.88
N LEU A 17 -9.95 18.42 10.37
CA LEU A 17 -9.45 17.09 10.66
C LEU A 17 -7.98 16.96 10.25
N GLY A 18 -7.65 17.32 9.01
CA GLY A 18 -6.27 17.25 8.52
C GLY A 18 -5.32 18.20 9.25
N ALA A 19 -5.76 19.44 9.55
CA ALA A 19 -4.97 20.39 10.32
C ALA A 19 -4.67 19.87 11.76
N ARG A 20 -5.62 19.18 12.38
CA ARG A 20 -5.42 18.53 13.67
C ARG A 20 -4.34 17.44 13.60
N VAL A 21 -4.38 16.59 12.55
CA VAL A 21 -3.39 15.54 12.31
C VAL A 21 -2.00 16.14 12.02
N ALA A 22 -1.92 17.14 11.13
CA ALA A 22 -0.67 17.83 10.81
C ALA A 22 -0.09 18.55 12.04
N GLY A 23 -0.96 19.18 12.84
CA GLY A 23 -0.58 19.86 14.08
C GLY A 23 0.10 18.91 15.10
N LEU A 24 -0.45 17.71 15.28
CA LEU A 24 0.18 16.69 16.12
C LEU A 24 1.54 16.26 15.55
N ALA A 25 1.60 15.93 14.27
CA ALA A 25 2.82 15.50 13.61
C ALA A 25 3.95 16.55 13.69
N SER A 26 3.60 17.85 13.69
CA SER A 26 4.57 18.94 13.83
C SER A 26 5.14 19.09 15.23
N GLN A 27 4.48 18.56 16.25
CA GLN A 27 4.93 18.64 17.65
C GLN A 27 5.84 17.48 18.04
N ILE A 28 5.68 16.30 17.44
CA ILE A 28 6.43 15.11 17.78
C ILE A 28 7.79 15.14 17.04
N PRO A 29 8.94 15.06 17.76
CA PRO A 29 10.26 15.03 17.13
C PRO A 29 10.41 13.81 16.23
N ARG A 30 10.68 14.02 14.94
CA ARG A 30 10.86 12.96 13.95
C ARG A 30 12.32 12.87 13.53
N ARG A 31 12.99 11.77 13.88
CA ARG A 31 14.42 11.57 13.62
C ARG A 31 14.67 11.07 12.20
N ASP A 32 15.79 11.52 11.63
CA ASP A 32 16.33 11.04 10.36
C ASP A 32 17.05 9.69 10.55
N ARG A 33 16.27 8.70 10.98
CA ARG A 33 16.74 7.36 11.34
C ARG A 33 15.69 6.32 10.91
N VAL A 34 16.15 5.17 10.45
CA VAL A 34 15.33 3.96 10.30
C VAL A 34 15.96 2.81 11.08
N VAL A 35 15.14 2.02 11.74
CA VAL A 35 15.59 0.83 12.48
C VAL A 35 15.00 -0.42 11.80
N LEU A 36 15.88 -1.32 11.40
CA LEU A 36 15.54 -2.65 10.88
C LEU A 36 15.63 -3.65 12.04
N VAL A 37 14.62 -4.49 12.15
CA VAL A 37 14.52 -5.52 13.20
C VAL A 37 14.23 -6.88 12.58
N PRO A 38 14.69 -7.99 13.20
CA PRO A 38 14.50 -9.33 12.64
C PRO A 38 13.08 -9.89 12.85
N ASP A 39 12.36 -9.42 13.88
CA ASP A 39 11.10 -10.03 14.32
C ASP A 39 10.18 -9.04 15.04
N LEU A 40 8.95 -9.49 15.36
CA LEU A 40 7.95 -8.69 16.06
C LEU A 40 8.35 -8.34 17.49
N ALA A 41 9.02 -9.23 18.21
CA ALA A 41 9.40 -8.98 19.60
C ALA A 41 10.36 -7.77 19.67
N THR A 42 11.34 -7.76 18.78
CA THR A 42 12.31 -6.66 18.64
C THR A 42 11.63 -5.39 18.10
N TRP A 43 10.64 -5.53 17.21
CA TRP A 43 9.86 -4.40 16.72
C TRP A 43 9.08 -3.72 17.85
N LEU A 44 8.40 -4.49 18.70
CA LEU A 44 7.65 -3.98 19.85
C LEU A 44 8.57 -3.31 20.87
N ASP A 45 9.74 -3.89 21.12
CA ASP A 45 10.76 -3.30 21.99
C ASP A 45 11.23 -1.94 21.43
N GLU A 46 11.47 -1.88 20.13
CA GLU A 46 11.96 -0.65 19.48
C GLU A 46 10.92 0.46 19.47
N ILE A 47 9.67 0.20 19.11
CA ILE A 47 8.62 1.23 19.16
C ILE A 47 8.32 1.66 20.59
N GLY A 48 8.57 0.80 21.58
CA GLY A 48 8.51 1.15 23.01
C GLY A 48 9.54 2.20 23.45
N ARG A 49 10.54 2.49 22.60
CA ARG A 49 11.55 3.55 22.82
C ARG A 49 11.12 4.90 22.25
N TRP A 50 10.02 4.98 21.49
CA TRP A 50 9.45 6.23 21.03
C TRP A 50 9.06 7.11 22.23
N GLY A 51 9.37 8.40 22.16
CA GLY A 51 9.10 9.30 23.27
C GLY A 51 9.58 10.72 22.99
N PRO A 52 9.83 11.53 24.02
CA PRO A 52 10.22 12.94 23.88
C PRO A 52 11.51 13.17 23.08
N ARG A 53 12.40 12.16 23.04
CA ARG A 53 13.64 12.22 22.23
C ARG A 53 13.40 12.06 20.75
N GLY A 54 12.24 11.55 20.38
CA GLY A 54 11.78 11.42 18.99
C GLY A 54 11.14 10.07 18.67
N ILE A 55 10.62 10.03 17.45
CA ILE A 55 10.08 8.85 16.79
C ILE A 55 10.82 8.62 15.48
N TRP A 56 10.83 7.38 15.01
CA TRP A 56 11.46 6.96 13.76
C TRP A 56 10.76 5.72 13.18
N PRO A 57 10.87 5.48 11.87
CA PRO A 57 10.36 4.25 11.28
C PRO A 57 11.06 3.02 11.83
N VAL A 58 10.29 1.96 12.11
CA VAL A 58 10.78 0.64 12.51
C VAL A 58 10.18 -0.39 11.57
N LEU A 59 11.02 -1.15 10.85
CA LEU A 59 10.59 -2.16 9.89
C LEU A 59 11.11 -3.54 10.29
N ILE A 60 10.29 -4.56 10.13
CA ILE A 60 10.79 -5.95 10.11
C ILE A 60 11.47 -6.14 8.75
N GLU A 61 12.78 -6.44 8.76
CA GLU A 61 13.59 -6.49 7.54
C GLU A 61 13.09 -7.60 6.59
N ASP A 62 12.84 -7.22 5.33
CA ASP A 62 12.43 -8.14 4.26
C ASP A 62 12.96 -7.69 2.90
N ASP A 63 12.88 -8.57 1.89
CA ASP A 63 13.44 -8.31 0.56
C ASP A 63 12.52 -7.47 -0.35
N ARG A 64 11.26 -7.20 0.05
CA ARG A 64 10.27 -6.51 -0.78
C ARG A 64 9.98 -5.09 -0.30
N PHE A 65 9.48 -4.94 0.91
CA PHE A 65 8.98 -3.66 1.41
C PHE A 65 10.08 -2.80 2.02
N THR A 66 11.07 -3.41 2.67
CA THR A 66 12.19 -2.69 3.27
C THR A 66 12.97 -1.86 2.24
N PRO A 67 13.41 -2.41 1.08
CA PRO A 67 14.12 -1.61 0.08
C PRO A 67 13.29 -0.45 -0.47
N ILE A 68 11.99 -0.67 -0.73
CA ILE A 68 11.08 0.35 -1.24
C ILE A 68 10.99 1.52 -0.25
N PHE A 69 10.79 1.22 1.04
CA PHE A 69 10.70 2.23 2.09
C PHE A 69 11.99 3.03 2.23
N LEU A 70 13.13 2.34 2.35
CA LEU A 70 14.43 2.97 2.58
C LEU A 70 14.84 3.89 1.43
N ARG A 71 14.57 3.50 0.20
CA ARG A 71 14.89 4.33 -0.97
C ARG A 71 14.12 5.64 -1.01
N ARG A 72 12.90 5.67 -0.52
CA ARG A 72 12.12 6.90 -0.47
C ARG A 72 12.40 7.72 0.78
N PHE A 73 12.54 7.08 1.92
CA PHE A 73 12.83 7.76 3.18
C PHE A 73 14.26 8.32 3.21
N ALA A 74 15.22 7.61 2.60
CA ALA A 74 16.63 7.96 2.50
C ALA A 74 17.25 8.37 3.85
N PRO A 75 17.28 7.47 4.87
CA PRO A 75 17.66 7.83 6.23
C PRO A 75 19.12 8.28 6.32
N GLY A 76 19.38 9.29 7.14
CA GLY A 76 20.74 9.68 7.55
C GLY A 76 21.38 8.59 8.42
N GLN A 77 20.59 7.89 9.24
CA GLN A 77 21.05 6.78 10.08
C GLN A 77 20.22 5.53 9.82
N LEU A 78 20.87 4.42 9.46
CA LEU A 78 20.24 3.10 9.28
C LEU A 78 20.79 2.13 10.31
N VAL A 79 19.95 1.68 11.23
CA VAL A 79 20.35 0.77 12.30
C VAL A 79 19.72 -0.60 12.10
N ARG A 80 20.52 -1.66 12.16
CA ARG A 80 20.04 -3.04 12.22
C ARG A 80 20.19 -3.54 13.65
N ARG A 81 19.06 -3.88 14.27
CA ARG A 81 19.01 -4.38 15.64
C ARG A 81 19.23 -5.89 15.70
N THR A 82 19.90 -6.31 16.73
CA THR A 82 19.94 -7.71 17.15
C THR A 82 18.61 -8.10 17.79
N ALA A 83 18.18 -9.35 17.59
CA ALA A 83 16.97 -9.89 18.22
C ALA A 83 17.02 -9.74 19.75
N VAL A 84 15.92 -9.30 20.34
CA VAL A 84 15.79 -9.26 21.80
C VAL A 84 15.45 -10.65 22.34
N ASP A 85 16.01 -11.00 23.50
CA ASP A 85 15.63 -12.20 24.23
C ASP A 85 14.31 -11.98 25.02
N ARG A 86 13.23 -11.79 24.27
CA ARG A 86 11.88 -11.60 24.83
C ARG A 86 10.84 -12.16 23.86
N ALA A 87 9.90 -12.92 24.36
CA ALA A 87 8.76 -13.38 23.58
C ALA A 87 7.69 -12.29 23.41
N VAL A 88 6.96 -12.32 22.30
CA VAL A 88 5.72 -11.56 22.13
C VAL A 88 4.68 -12.10 23.11
N PRO A 89 3.93 -11.24 23.84
CA PRO A 89 2.85 -11.71 24.70
C PRO A 89 1.86 -12.61 23.95
N GLU A 90 1.48 -13.73 24.54
CA GLU A 90 0.57 -14.69 23.91
C GLU A 90 -0.89 -14.28 24.07
N SER A 91 -1.32 -13.88 25.27
CA SER A 91 -2.73 -13.53 25.51
C SER A 91 -3.09 -12.14 24.98
N THR A 92 -4.34 -12.00 24.56
CA THR A 92 -4.93 -10.74 24.11
C THR A 92 -4.80 -9.65 25.20
N GLU A 93 -5.02 -10.00 26.46
CA GLU A 93 -4.93 -9.06 27.61
C GLU A 93 -3.49 -8.56 27.79
N ALA A 94 -2.51 -9.44 27.66
CA ALA A 94 -1.10 -9.05 27.77
C ALA A 94 -0.65 -8.18 26.58
N LYS A 95 -1.14 -8.45 25.37
CA LYS A 95 -0.93 -7.59 24.20
C LYS A 95 -1.57 -6.20 24.37
N LYS A 96 -2.79 -6.14 24.90
CA LYS A 96 -3.49 -4.87 25.25
C LYS A 96 -2.71 -4.07 26.28
N ALA A 97 -2.23 -4.73 27.33
CA ALA A 97 -1.44 -4.08 28.40
C ALA A 97 -0.11 -3.51 27.82
N LEU A 98 0.58 -4.27 26.97
CA LEU A 98 1.78 -3.81 26.27
C LEU A 98 1.48 -2.62 25.36
N ALA A 99 0.42 -2.70 24.57
CA ALA A 99 0.00 -1.62 23.67
C ALA A 99 -0.31 -0.32 24.44
N LEU A 100 -1.03 -0.42 25.54
CA LEU A 100 -1.31 0.72 26.42
C LEU A 100 -0.02 1.31 27.02
N LYS A 101 0.93 0.46 27.44
CA LYS A 101 2.23 0.91 27.94
C LYS A 101 3.00 1.70 26.88
N ILE A 102 3.06 1.21 25.64
CA ILE A 102 3.74 1.88 24.54
C ILE A 102 3.09 3.23 24.22
N GLN A 103 1.76 3.29 24.13
CA GLN A 103 1.06 4.55 23.91
C GLN A 103 1.37 5.56 25.05
N LYS A 104 1.33 5.13 26.31
CA LYS A 104 1.66 5.98 27.45
C LYS A 104 3.11 6.48 27.42
N THR A 105 4.08 5.71 26.96
CA THR A 105 5.48 6.12 26.88
C THR A 105 5.67 7.36 26.02
N LEU A 106 4.92 7.50 24.93
CA LEU A 106 4.95 8.69 24.10
C LEU A 106 4.13 9.86 24.71
N TRP A 107 2.91 9.57 25.15
CA TRP A 107 1.94 10.62 25.52
C TRP A 107 2.09 11.14 26.95
N LYS A 108 2.47 10.29 27.90
CA LYS A 108 2.62 10.66 29.31
C LYS A 108 3.65 11.77 29.56
N PRO A 109 4.89 11.72 29.03
CA PRO A 109 5.87 12.77 29.22
C PRO A 109 5.46 14.12 28.65
N LEU A 110 4.52 14.10 27.68
CA LEU A 110 4.01 15.31 27.07
C LEU A 110 2.90 15.96 27.92
N PHE A 111 2.16 15.15 28.73
CA PHE A 111 0.86 15.60 29.24
C PHE A 111 0.43 15.09 30.62
N ALA A 112 1.06 14.09 31.26
CA ALA A 112 0.56 13.52 32.53
C ALA A 112 1.63 12.93 33.43
N SER A 113 1.33 12.85 34.76
CA SER A 113 2.28 12.41 35.81
C SER A 113 1.93 11.05 36.47
N ASP A 114 0.70 10.55 36.40
CA ASP A 114 0.25 9.36 37.13
C ASP A 114 0.25 8.07 36.24
N GLU A 115 0.64 6.91 36.80
CA GLU A 115 0.71 5.62 36.11
C GLU A 115 -0.66 4.94 35.95
N SER A 116 -1.63 5.24 36.81
CA SER A 116 -2.97 4.65 36.77
C SER A 116 -3.89 5.22 35.68
N VAL A 117 -3.51 6.37 35.08
CA VAL A 117 -4.34 7.12 34.13
C VAL A 117 -4.54 6.37 32.81
N THR A 118 -5.74 6.33 32.26
CA THR A 118 -6.04 5.75 30.94
C THR A 118 -5.60 6.68 29.81
N ILE A 119 -5.40 6.15 28.59
CA ILE A 119 -5.04 6.99 27.43
C ILE A 119 -6.10 8.06 27.15
N SER A 120 -7.38 7.74 27.35
CA SER A 120 -8.49 8.70 27.18
C SER A 120 -8.44 9.83 28.20
N GLN A 121 -8.02 9.56 29.43
CA GLN A 121 -7.78 10.60 30.43
C GLN A 121 -6.60 11.49 30.06
N ILE A 122 -5.47 10.90 29.59
CA ILE A 122 -4.32 11.65 29.08
C ILE A 122 -4.76 12.60 27.96
N TYR A 123 -5.58 12.14 27.02
CA TYR A 123 -6.09 12.97 25.94
C TYR A 123 -6.95 14.14 26.44
N ARG A 124 -7.81 13.91 27.46
CA ARG A 124 -8.62 14.99 28.07
C ARG A 124 -7.75 16.02 28.80
N GLU A 125 -6.80 15.58 29.60
CA GLU A 125 -5.89 16.45 30.34
C GLU A 125 -5.02 17.29 29.40
N SER A 126 -4.55 16.69 28.30
CA SER A 126 -3.80 17.38 27.24
C SER A 126 -4.66 18.25 26.33
N LYS A 127 -5.97 18.25 26.50
CA LYS A 127 -6.95 18.87 25.58
C LYS A 127 -6.83 18.34 24.15
N TRP A 128 -6.26 17.16 23.98
CA TRP A 128 -6.22 16.47 22.71
C TRP A 128 -7.57 15.83 22.40
N ARG A 129 -8.14 16.11 21.25
CA ARG A 129 -9.36 15.47 20.73
C ARG A 129 -8.93 14.38 19.76
N PRO A 130 -9.08 13.08 20.10
CA PRO A 130 -8.68 12.00 19.22
C PRO A 130 -9.43 12.09 17.90
N PRO A 131 -8.73 12.01 16.73
CA PRO A 131 -9.39 12.14 15.43
C PRO A 131 -10.20 10.90 15.04
N GLY A 132 -10.18 9.84 15.85
CA GLY A 132 -10.89 8.61 15.55
C GLY A 132 -10.49 7.42 16.42
N ILE A 133 -10.90 6.24 15.94
CA ILE A 133 -10.67 4.95 16.59
C ILE A 133 -9.84 4.07 15.65
N VAL A 134 -8.89 3.30 16.21
CA VAL A 134 -8.22 2.19 15.54
C VAL A 134 -8.76 0.90 16.13
N ALA A 135 -9.40 0.07 15.32
CA ALA A 135 -9.96 -1.21 15.73
C ALA A 135 -9.14 -2.37 15.13
N THR A 136 -8.71 -3.29 15.96
CA THR A 136 -7.93 -4.48 15.58
C THR A 136 -8.41 -5.70 16.33
N ASN A 137 -8.07 -6.89 15.83
CA ASN A 137 -8.06 -8.10 16.65
C ASN A 137 -6.60 -8.37 17.03
N PHE A 138 -6.26 -8.48 18.29
CA PHE A 138 -4.89 -8.74 18.76
C PHE A 138 -4.35 -10.12 18.36
N GLU A 139 -5.18 -11.00 17.80
CA GLU A 139 -4.76 -12.27 17.18
C GLU A 139 -4.49 -12.13 15.66
N ASP A 140 -4.90 -11.02 15.03
CA ASP A 140 -4.68 -10.78 13.60
C ASP A 140 -3.25 -10.27 13.35
N PRO A 141 -2.57 -10.68 12.28
CA PRO A 141 -1.22 -10.20 11.95
C PRO A 141 -1.08 -8.69 11.82
N ALA A 142 -2.17 -7.95 11.58
CA ALA A 142 -2.14 -6.50 11.40
C ALA A 142 -2.22 -5.69 12.72
N TRP A 143 -2.34 -6.32 13.89
CA TRP A 143 -2.45 -5.61 15.17
C TRP A 143 -1.26 -4.68 15.50
N PRO A 144 0.00 -4.97 15.08
CA PRO A 144 1.11 -4.05 15.33
C PRO A 144 0.96 -2.73 14.56
N ALA A 145 0.41 -2.79 13.34
CA ALA A 145 0.09 -1.58 12.58
C ALA A 145 -0.95 -0.71 13.32
N ALA A 146 -1.96 -1.35 13.93
CA ALA A 146 -2.95 -0.65 14.75
C ALA A 146 -2.30 0.10 15.91
N LEU A 147 -1.36 -0.55 16.61
CA LEU A 147 -0.64 0.05 17.72
C LEU A 147 0.16 1.29 17.27
N ALA A 148 0.92 1.18 16.18
CA ALA A 148 1.71 2.30 15.67
C ALA A 148 0.83 3.49 15.27
N LEU A 149 -0.26 3.24 14.52
CA LEU A 149 -1.19 4.27 14.08
C LEU A 149 -1.92 4.93 15.27
N ALA A 150 -2.46 4.13 16.19
CA ALA A 150 -3.12 4.67 17.38
C ALA A 150 -2.17 5.57 18.19
N THR A 151 -0.91 5.13 18.35
CA THR A 151 0.10 5.85 19.11
C THR A 151 0.43 7.20 18.47
N LEU A 152 0.77 7.22 17.17
CA LEU A 152 1.28 8.42 16.50
C LEU A 152 0.19 9.33 15.91
N ARG A 153 -1.03 8.82 15.71
CA ARG A 153 -2.20 9.63 15.31
C ARG A 153 -3.01 10.12 16.50
N GLY A 154 -2.67 9.67 17.72
CA GLY A 154 -3.45 10.00 18.92
C GLY A 154 -4.89 9.50 18.83
N GLN A 155 -5.10 8.30 18.31
CA GLN A 155 -6.40 7.65 18.21
C GLN A 155 -6.63 6.68 19.38
N LEU A 156 -7.90 6.37 19.64
CA LEU A 156 -8.26 5.34 20.61
C LEU A 156 -8.04 3.95 20.00
N LEU A 157 -7.28 3.08 20.67
CA LEU A 157 -7.06 1.69 20.25
C LEU A 157 -8.09 0.78 20.93
N VAL A 158 -8.83 0.00 20.16
CA VAL A 158 -9.86 -0.93 20.64
C VAL A 158 -9.66 -2.34 20.08
N ASP A 159 -10.06 -3.34 20.87
CA ASP A 159 -10.09 -4.73 20.45
C ASP A 159 -11.43 -5.05 19.79
N LEU A 160 -11.37 -5.54 18.56
CA LEU A 160 -12.53 -6.00 17.79
C LEU A 160 -12.40 -7.51 17.57
N PRO A 161 -12.83 -8.35 18.52
CA PRO A 161 -12.72 -9.80 18.41
C PRO A 161 -13.70 -10.39 17.39
N GLY A 162 -13.58 -11.70 17.16
CA GLY A 162 -14.46 -12.47 16.27
C GLY A 162 -13.88 -12.65 14.87
N ASP A 163 -14.45 -13.59 14.13
CA ASP A 163 -14.13 -13.85 12.72
C ASP A 163 -15.27 -13.29 11.83
N TYR A 164 -14.90 -12.42 10.93
CA TYR A 164 -15.84 -11.81 9.97
C TYR A 164 -15.52 -12.22 8.52
N GLY A 165 -14.51 -13.05 8.30
CA GLY A 165 -14.08 -13.56 7.00
C GLY A 165 -12.80 -12.93 6.45
N GLN A 166 -12.47 -13.31 5.21
CA GLN A 166 -11.19 -13.00 4.56
C GLN A 166 -11.31 -11.85 3.55
N PRO A 167 -10.22 -11.10 3.27
CA PRO A 167 -10.23 -9.89 2.44
C PRO A 167 -10.84 -10.06 1.04
N ASN A 168 -10.65 -11.20 0.40
CA ASN A 168 -11.22 -11.44 -0.93
C ASN A 168 -12.72 -11.81 -0.90
N GLY A 169 -13.31 -11.95 0.28
CA GLY A 169 -14.65 -12.46 0.51
C GLY A 169 -15.76 -11.42 0.49
N SER A 170 -16.92 -11.88 0.91
CA SER A 170 -18.11 -11.08 1.20
C SER A 170 -18.67 -11.48 2.55
N ILE A 171 -19.24 -10.53 3.26
CA ILE A 171 -19.99 -10.75 4.51
C ILE A 171 -21.49 -10.60 4.23
N GLU A 172 -22.28 -11.51 4.78
CA GLU A 172 -23.75 -11.47 4.70
C GLU A 172 -24.33 -10.53 5.77
N ARG A 173 -25.63 -10.22 5.66
CA ARG A 173 -26.36 -9.26 6.51
C ARG A 173 -26.07 -9.44 8.00
N ASP A 174 -26.25 -10.64 8.54
CA ASP A 174 -26.15 -10.88 9.99
C ASP A 174 -24.72 -10.69 10.51
N GLY A 175 -23.74 -11.13 9.74
CA GLY A 175 -22.33 -10.89 10.05
C GLY A 175 -21.98 -9.40 10.01
N PHE A 176 -22.48 -8.67 9.00
CA PHE A 176 -22.30 -7.23 8.90
C PHE A 176 -22.97 -6.49 10.07
N GLN A 177 -24.19 -6.87 10.46
CA GLN A 177 -24.88 -6.23 11.57
C GLN A 177 -24.08 -6.38 12.87
N LYS A 178 -23.60 -7.57 13.20
CA LYS A 178 -22.74 -7.81 14.38
C LYS A 178 -21.47 -6.96 14.35
N LEU A 179 -20.79 -6.88 13.19
CA LEU A 179 -19.62 -6.05 13.02
C LEU A 179 -19.94 -4.57 13.21
N ASN A 180 -21.00 -4.08 12.60
CA ASN A 180 -21.43 -2.68 12.68
C ASN A 180 -21.87 -2.29 14.10
N GLU A 181 -22.60 -3.17 14.81
CA GLU A 181 -22.98 -2.98 16.22
C GLU A 181 -21.73 -2.88 17.11
N SER A 182 -20.75 -3.76 16.93
CA SER A 182 -19.49 -3.70 17.68
C SER A 182 -18.76 -2.40 17.44
N ILE A 183 -18.65 -1.97 16.19
CA ILE A 183 -18.00 -0.70 15.83
C ILE A 183 -18.74 0.50 16.40
N THR A 184 -20.06 0.56 16.24
CA THR A 184 -20.88 1.65 16.80
C THR A 184 -20.76 1.70 18.32
N GLY A 185 -20.75 0.55 18.99
CA GLY A 185 -20.55 0.47 20.44
C GLY A 185 -19.22 1.04 20.92
N PHE A 186 -18.15 0.94 20.13
CA PHE A 186 -16.87 1.61 20.47
C PHE A 186 -16.98 3.13 20.41
N PHE A 187 -17.67 3.69 19.42
CA PHE A 187 -17.93 5.12 19.35
C PHE A 187 -18.80 5.59 20.52
N GLU A 188 -19.88 4.88 20.83
CA GLU A 188 -20.78 5.19 21.95
C GLU A 188 -20.08 5.17 23.31
N SER A 189 -19.25 4.15 23.56
CA SER A 189 -18.53 3.98 24.82
C SER A 189 -17.28 4.84 24.96
N SER A 190 -16.84 5.51 23.90
CA SER A 190 -15.59 6.29 23.87
C SER A 190 -15.59 7.50 24.80
N GLY A 191 -16.76 8.07 25.04
CA GLY A 191 -16.94 9.32 25.81
C GLY A 191 -16.52 10.58 25.06
N TRP A 192 -16.42 10.51 23.72
CA TRP A 192 -16.16 11.62 22.80
C TRP A 192 -17.35 11.83 21.86
N SER A 193 -17.48 13.02 21.28
CA SER A 193 -18.52 13.28 20.28
C SER A 193 -18.21 12.54 18.96
N TRP A 194 -19.25 11.97 18.30
CA TRP A 194 -19.04 11.09 17.13
C TRP A 194 -20.22 10.99 16.16
N LYS A 195 -21.36 11.60 16.45
CA LYS A 195 -22.60 11.33 15.69
C LYS A 195 -22.62 11.96 14.30
N THR A 196 -21.79 12.96 14.07
CA THR A 196 -21.71 13.69 12.81
C THR A 196 -20.26 13.94 12.40
N LEU A 197 -20.00 14.03 11.11
CA LEU A 197 -18.68 14.44 10.60
C LEU A 197 -18.36 15.87 11.05
N GLY A 198 -17.15 16.10 11.53
CA GLY A 198 -16.72 17.34 12.15
C GLY A 198 -16.78 17.32 13.68
N ASP A 199 -17.24 16.23 14.27
CA ASP A 199 -17.18 15.97 15.71
C ASP A 199 -15.73 15.66 16.17
N ASP A 200 -15.54 14.99 17.32
CA ASP A 200 -14.22 14.59 17.76
C ASP A 200 -13.72 13.38 16.96
N LEU A 201 -14.56 12.35 16.77
CA LEU A 201 -14.19 11.08 16.15
C LEU A 201 -14.66 10.98 14.70
N ASP A 202 -13.87 11.47 13.77
CA ASP A 202 -14.19 11.50 12.33
C ASP A 202 -13.66 10.30 11.55
N ALA A 203 -12.81 9.44 12.16
CA ALA A 203 -12.13 8.36 11.45
C ALA A 203 -12.23 7.00 12.17
N LEU A 204 -12.34 5.94 11.38
CA LEU A 204 -12.16 4.55 11.79
C LEU A 204 -11.02 3.92 10.98
N THR A 205 -9.98 3.46 11.66
CA THR A 205 -8.91 2.66 11.05
C THR A 205 -9.13 1.20 11.43
N LEU A 206 -9.40 0.34 10.46
CA LEU A 206 -9.48 -1.10 10.66
C LEU A 206 -8.12 -1.73 10.38
N CYS A 207 -7.55 -2.43 11.35
CA CYS A 207 -6.28 -3.16 11.19
C CYS A 207 -6.51 -4.64 11.48
N ARG A 208 -7.12 -5.34 10.52
CA ARG A 208 -7.39 -6.78 10.60
C ARG A 208 -7.95 -7.33 9.30
N SER A 209 -7.96 -8.66 9.16
CA SER A 209 -8.66 -9.35 8.07
C SER A 209 -10.16 -9.17 8.17
N LEU A 210 -10.79 -8.69 7.08
CA LEU A 210 -12.21 -8.46 6.92
C LEU A 210 -12.59 -8.65 5.45
N PRO A 211 -13.83 -9.00 5.13
CA PRO A 211 -14.28 -9.08 3.74
C PRO A 211 -14.34 -7.68 3.10
N VAL A 212 -13.93 -7.59 1.85
CA VAL A 212 -13.97 -6.32 1.10
C VAL A 212 -15.41 -5.89 0.78
N ARG A 213 -16.36 -6.82 0.74
CA ARG A 213 -17.74 -6.61 0.29
C ARG A 213 -18.76 -7.03 1.33
N VAL A 214 -19.89 -6.33 1.30
CA VAL A 214 -21.11 -6.71 2.03
C VAL A 214 -22.15 -7.14 1.00
N ASN A 215 -22.65 -8.37 1.14
CA ASN A 215 -23.61 -8.96 0.21
C ASN A 215 -25.04 -8.88 0.79
N MET A 216 -25.54 -7.67 0.94
CA MET A 216 -26.92 -7.44 1.38
C MET A 216 -27.59 -6.34 0.55
N PRO A 217 -28.90 -6.45 0.28
CA PRO A 217 -29.66 -5.36 -0.33
C PRO A 217 -29.78 -4.19 0.67
N LEU A 218 -29.47 -2.99 0.19
CA LEU A 218 -29.73 -1.77 0.94
C LEU A 218 -31.20 -1.37 0.88
N PRO A 219 -31.75 -0.71 1.90
CA PRO A 219 -33.03 -0.02 1.82
C PRO A 219 -33.08 0.94 0.63
N SER A 220 -34.24 1.15 0.04
CA SER A 220 -34.40 1.97 -1.18
C SER A 220 -33.88 3.40 -1.02
N GLU A 221 -34.06 3.97 0.16
CA GLU A 221 -33.63 5.32 0.55
C GLU A 221 -32.11 5.44 0.68
N GLN A 222 -31.43 4.35 1.00
CA GLN A 222 -29.97 4.29 1.12
C GLN A 222 -29.25 3.94 -0.18
N ARG A 223 -29.98 3.55 -1.24
CA ARG A 223 -29.38 3.23 -2.53
C ARG A 223 -29.23 4.48 -3.39
N PRO A 224 -28.11 4.62 -4.13
CA PRO A 224 -27.98 5.67 -5.13
C PRO A 224 -29.07 5.53 -6.21
N ARG A 225 -29.77 6.62 -6.50
CA ARG A 225 -30.81 6.68 -7.56
C ARG A 225 -30.24 7.39 -8.78
N ILE A 226 -29.61 6.63 -9.66
CA ILE A 226 -28.90 7.17 -10.81
C ILE A 226 -29.71 6.88 -12.06
N ALA A 227 -30.03 7.92 -12.82
CA ALA A 227 -30.73 7.77 -14.12
C ALA A 227 -29.90 6.89 -15.07
N GLY A 228 -30.57 5.89 -15.69
CA GLY A 228 -29.92 4.94 -16.59
C GLY A 228 -29.17 3.79 -15.91
N LEU A 229 -29.22 3.67 -14.59
CA LEU A 229 -28.65 2.54 -13.87
C LEU A 229 -29.41 1.25 -14.25
N LYS A 230 -28.68 0.24 -14.70
CA LYS A 230 -29.27 -1.06 -15.01
C LYS A 230 -29.63 -1.82 -13.73
N THR A 231 -30.72 -2.56 -13.71
CA THR A 231 -31.24 -3.30 -12.54
C THR A 231 -30.20 -4.24 -11.89
N ASN A 232 -29.26 -4.79 -12.66
CA ASN A 232 -28.17 -5.60 -12.12
C ASN A 232 -27.09 -4.77 -11.39
N GLN A 233 -26.99 -3.49 -11.66
CA GLN A 233 -26.07 -2.57 -10.99
C GLN A 233 -26.65 -2.03 -9.68
N GLU A 234 -27.96 -2.10 -9.48
CA GLU A 234 -28.64 -1.72 -8.22
C GLU A 234 -28.48 -2.75 -7.10
N LYS A 235 -28.02 -3.97 -7.47
CA LYS A 235 -27.87 -5.09 -6.52
C LYS A 235 -26.52 -5.04 -5.79
N PRO A 236 -26.45 -5.68 -4.59
CA PRO A 236 -25.18 -5.88 -3.89
C PRO A 236 -24.16 -6.57 -4.83
N PRO A 237 -22.85 -6.47 -4.53
CA PRO A 237 -22.28 -6.06 -3.23
C PRO A 237 -22.03 -4.55 -3.08
N VAL A 238 -21.96 -4.13 -1.81
CA VAL A 238 -21.47 -2.80 -1.40
C VAL A 238 -20.08 -2.95 -0.77
N ALA A 239 -19.23 -1.95 -0.85
CA ALA A 239 -17.93 -1.97 -0.18
C ALA A 239 -18.09 -1.90 1.33
N LEU A 240 -17.39 -2.76 2.07
CA LEU A 240 -17.45 -2.77 3.54
C LEU A 240 -17.03 -1.40 4.10
N THR A 241 -15.92 -0.84 3.64
CA THR A 241 -15.40 0.46 4.10
C THR A 241 -16.26 1.65 3.72
N ASP A 242 -17.23 1.46 2.83
CA ASP A 242 -18.20 2.49 2.46
C ASP A 242 -19.52 2.38 3.24
N LEU A 243 -19.87 1.19 3.70
CA LEU A 243 -21.10 0.94 4.44
C LEU A 243 -20.94 1.14 5.95
N LEU A 244 -19.75 0.89 6.51
CA LEU A 244 -19.45 1.14 7.91
C LEU A 244 -19.48 2.64 8.25
N CYS A 245 -19.64 2.95 9.53
CA CYS A 245 -19.66 4.32 10.07
C CYS A 245 -20.79 5.19 9.51
N ARG A 246 -21.98 4.61 9.39
CA ARG A 246 -23.18 5.32 8.94
C ARG A 246 -24.30 5.25 9.98
N ASN A 247 -25.01 6.36 10.08
CA ASN A 247 -26.26 6.45 10.81
C ASN A 247 -27.38 5.69 10.08
N PRO A 248 -28.50 5.38 10.74
CA PRO A 248 -29.64 4.69 10.11
C PRO A 248 -30.21 5.41 8.88
N ASP A 249 -30.08 6.73 8.78
CA ASP A 249 -30.49 7.53 7.63
C ASP A 249 -29.49 7.46 6.46
N GLY A 250 -28.37 6.76 6.63
CA GLY A 250 -27.29 6.62 5.64
C GLY A 250 -26.24 7.73 5.68
N SER A 251 -26.40 8.76 6.49
CA SER A 251 -25.36 9.78 6.71
C SER A 251 -24.14 9.18 7.41
N ARG A 252 -22.95 9.75 7.15
CA ARG A 252 -21.71 9.26 7.77
C ARG A 252 -21.45 9.95 9.09
N TYR A 253 -20.95 9.19 10.07
CA TYR A 253 -20.41 9.75 11.29
C TYR A 253 -18.86 9.63 11.36
N ALA A 254 -18.25 8.73 10.56
CA ALA A 254 -16.80 8.65 10.42
C ALA A 254 -16.40 8.10 9.04
N LEU A 255 -15.13 8.25 8.67
CA LEU A 255 -14.53 7.74 7.45
C LEU A 255 -13.69 6.51 7.77
N CYS A 256 -13.93 5.40 7.05
CA CYS A 256 -13.25 4.14 7.27
C CYS A 256 -12.05 3.98 6.32
N GLY A 257 -10.89 3.61 6.88
CA GLY A 257 -9.74 3.08 6.16
C GLY A 257 -9.37 1.69 6.67
N TRP A 258 -8.73 0.88 5.85
CA TRP A 258 -8.51 -0.53 6.14
C TRP A 258 -7.09 -0.98 5.82
N ILE A 259 -6.41 -1.56 6.80
CA ILE A 259 -5.08 -2.18 6.72
C ILE A 259 -5.21 -3.66 7.06
N PHE A 260 -4.59 -4.52 6.27
CA PHE A 260 -4.68 -5.98 6.43
C PHE A 260 -3.48 -6.68 5.76
N GLY A 261 -3.38 -7.98 5.97
CA GLY A 261 -2.39 -8.86 5.37
C GLY A 261 -1.34 -9.33 6.36
N SER A 262 -0.16 -9.73 5.87
CA SER A 262 0.91 -10.19 6.74
C SER A 262 1.38 -9.09 7.70
N GLN A 263 2.00 -9.49 8.79
CA GLN A 263 2.58 -8.59 9.79
C GLN A 263 3.57 -7.60 9.16
N ILE A 264 4.46 -8.07 8.30
CA ILE A 264 5.45 -7.23 7.60
C ILE A 264 4.74 -6.19 6.73
N ARG A 265 3.76 -6.60 5.90
CA ARG A 265 3.03 -5.69 5.03
C ARG A 265 2.23 -4.65 5.81
N SER A 266 1.53 -5.05 6.86
CA SER A 266 0.71 -4.13 7.67
C SER A 266 1.57 -3.11 8.41
N ILE A 267 2.70 -3.52 9.00
CA ILE A 267 3.69 -2.62 9.61
C ILE A 267 4.24 -1.65 8.55
N TYR A 268 4.64 -2.15 7.38
CA TYR A 268 5.10 -1.31 6.27
C TYR A 268 4.06 -0.25 5.89
N MET A 269 2.78 -0.64 5.72
CA MET A 269 1.69 0.30 5.39
C MET A 269 1.54 1.39 6.45
N ALA A 270 1.60 1.03 7.73
CA ALA A 270 1.54 1.99 8.82
C ALA A 270 2.77 2.92 8.82
N MET A 271 3.99 2.40 8.67
CA MET A 271 5.21 3.20 8.62
C MET A 271 5.21 4.14 7.41
N CYS A 272 4.74 3.71 6.24
CA CYS A 272 4.58 4.58 5.08
C CYS A 272 3.59 5.72 5.37
N SER A 273 2.43 5.43 5.95
CA SER A 273 1.43 6.44 6.28
C SER A 273 1.95 7.49 7.25
N LEU A 274 2.76 7.06 8.23
CA LEU A 274 3.25 7.89 9.32
C LEU A 274 4.51 8.70 8.96
N PHE A 275 5.40 8.14 8.11
CA PHE A 275 6.75 8.67 7.97
C PHE A 275 7.16 9.09 6.56
N ILE A 276 6.52 8.58 5.49
CA ILE A 276 6.88 9.00 4.13
C ILE A 276 6.32 10.39 3.85
N ASP A 277 7.18 11.27 3.38
CA ASP A 277 6.81 12.55 2.81
C ASP A 277 6.34 12.37 1.38
N ARG A 278 5.31 13.09 0.98
CA ARG A 278 4.67 12.95 -0.34
C ARG A 278 4.86 14.23 -1.11
N ASP A 279 5.95 14.26 -1.89
CA ASP A 279 6.41 15.46 -2.59
C ASP A 279 6.07 15.41 -4.08
N SER A 280 5.75 14.21 -4.59
CA SER A 280 5.57 13.97 -6.02
C SER A 280 4.26 13.29 -6.36
N ILE A 281 3.63 13.75 -7.44
CA ILE A 281 2.35 13.24 -7.95
C ILE A 281 2.52 12.83 -9.41
N ALA A 282 2.09 11.60 -9.74
CA ALA A 282 2.06 11.11 -11.11
C ALA A 282 0.62 10.96 -11.62
N LEU A 283 0.44 11.23 -12.90
CA LEU A 283 -0.83 11.14 -13.62
C LEU A 283 -0.70 10.16 -14.78
N VAL A 284 -1.62 9.20 -14.90
CA VAL A 284 -1.69 8.24 -16.02
C VAL A 284 -3.12 8.21 -16.57
N ASP A 285 -3.33 8.77 -17.75
CA ASP A 285 -4.65 8.82 -18.39
C ASP A 285 -4.83 7.68 -19.40
N GLY A 286 -5.43 6.58 -18.92
CA GLY A 286 -5.82 5.45 -19.74
C GLY A 286 -7.25 5.54 -20.29
N TYR A 287 -8.00 6.61 -19.99
CA TYR A 287 -9.37 6.77 -20.48
C TYR A 287 -9.40 7.33 -21.91
N ASP A 288 -10.24 6.72 -22.76
CA ASP A 288 -10.64 7.36 -24.00
C ASP A 288 -11.54 8.57 -23.67
N ARG A 289 -11.13 9.77 -24.11
CA ARG A 289 -11.86 11.03 -23.92
C ARG A 289 -13.33 10.97 -24.36
N LYS A 290 -13.67 10.05 -25.29
CA LYS A 290 -15.06 9.82 -25.72
C LYS A 290 -15.93 9.14 -24.65
N ARG A 291 -15.34 8.45 -23.68
CA ARG A 291 -16.07 7.68 -22.63
C ARG A 291 -16.22 8.40 -21.30
N GLY A 292 -15.27 9.26 -20.91
CA GLY A 292 -15.18 9.80 -19.55
C GLY A 292 -15.71 11.22 -19.38
N GLY A 293 -15.99 11.93 -20.45
CA GLY A 293 -16.28 13.38 -20.41
C GLY A 293 -15.05 14.20 -19.97
N THR A 294 -15.11 15.52 -20.17
CA THR A 294 -14.01 16.43 -19.88
C THR A 294 -13.67 16.56 -18.40
N ALA A 295 -14.63 16.31 -17.49
CA ALA A 295 -14.44 16.46 -16.04
C ALA A 295 -13.39 15.52 -15.44
N TYR A 296 -13.20 14.32 -16.03
CA TYR A 296 -12.24 13.31 -15.56
C TYR A 296 -10.90 13.34 -16.29
N ALA A 297 -10.71 14.24 -17.26
CA ALA A 297 -9.44 14.38 -17.96
C ALA A 297 -8.32 14.74 -16.96
N LEU A 298 -7.20 14.04 -17.01
CA LEU A 298 -6.07 14.32 -16.11
C LEU A 298 -5.33 15.62 -16.45
N SER A 299 -5.54 16.19 -17.65
CA SER A 299 -5.10 17.56 -17.96
C SER A 299 -5.67 18.60 -16.98
N ASN A 300 -6.93 18.44 -16.53
CA ASN A 300 -7.50 19.32 -15.50
C ASN A 300 -6.78 19.16 -14.15
N ALA A 301 -6.21 17.98 -13.87
CA ALA A 301 -5.43 17.76 -12.67
C ALA A 301 -4.03 18.40 -12.78
N GLU A 302 -3.42 18.34 -13.95
CA GLU A 302 -2.15 19.00 -14.26
C GLU A 302 -2.24 20.52 -14.08
N GLU A 303 -3.29 21.17 -14.62
CA GLU A 303 -3.57 22.61 -14.41
C GLU A 303 -3.69 22.98 -12.91
N VAL A 304 -4.26 22.08 -12.09
CA VAL A 304 -4.37 22.33 -10.64
C VAL A 304 -3.02 22.16 -9.94
N LEU A 305 -2.17 21.28 -10.43
CA LEU A 305 -0.83 21.02 -9.86
C LEU A 305 0.17 22.11 -10.21
N GLU A 306 0.02 22.78 -11.36
CA GLU A 306 0.99 23.77 -11.86
C GLU A 306 1.38 24.84 -10.81
N PRO A 307 0.44 25.48 -10.06
CA PRO A 307 0.78 26.48 -9.04
C PRO A 307 1.23 25.87 -7.69
N LEU A 308 1.22 24.55 -7.54
CA LEU A 308 1.56 23.86 -6.29
C LEU A 308 3.00 23.37 -6.33
N SER A 309 3.60 23.17 -5.16
CA SER A 309 5.02 22.78 -5.02
C SER A 309 5.27 21.28 -5.15
N TYR A 310 4.33 20.49 -5.67
CA TYR A 310 4.56 19.07 -5.95
C TYR A 310 5.40 18.87 -7.21
N GLU A 311 6.31 17.90 -7.16
CA GLU A 311 6.94 17.39 -8.38
C GLU A 311 5.89 16.62 -9.19
N THR A 312 5.52 17.12 -10.37
CA THR A 312 4.48 16.52 -11.20
C THR A 312 5.08 15.72 -12.35
N ARG A 313 4.54 14.51 -12.59
CA ARG A 313 4.93 13.65 -13.71
C ARG A 313 3.70 13.15 -14.45
N VAL A 314 3.71 13.28 -15.77
CA VAL A 314 2.65 12.76 -16.66
C VAL A 314 3.26 11.65 -17.51
N PHE A 315 2.80 10.41 -17.31
CA PHE A 315 3.33 9.24 -18.02
C PHE A 315 2.50 8.85 -19.24
N ALA A 316 1.28 9.33 -19.35
CA ALA A 316 0.43 9.02 -20.47
C ALA A 316 -0.58 10.15 -20.66
N ASP A 317 -0.60 10.71 -21.85
CA ASP A 317 -1.63 11.66 -22.30
C ASP A 317 -2.29 11.10 -23.56
N GLY A 318 -3.55 10.72 -23.43
CA GLY A 318 -4.40 10.30 -24.55
C GLY A 318 -3.78 9.15 -25.38
N PRO A 319 -3.55 9.33 -26.68
CA PRO A 319 -3.04 8.27 -27.56
C PRO A 319 -1.66 7.71 -27.18
N GLN A 320 -0.92 8.39 -26.31
CA GLN A 320 0.41 7.95 -25.86
C GLN A 320 0.34 6.95 -24.69
N ALA A 321 -0.82 6.73 -24.09
CA ALA A 321 -1.03 5.70 -23.08
C ALA A 321 -0.93 4.30 -23.71
N SER A 322 0.27 3.91 -24.09
CA SER A 322 0.58 2.66 -24.77
C SER A 322 1.41 1.73 -23.88
N ARG A 323 1.43 0.44 -24.24
CA ARG A 323 2.31 -0.53 -23.59
C ARG A 323 3.78 -0.12 -23.67
N THR A 324 4.21 0.50 -24.76
CA THR A 324 5.59 0.96 -24.95
C THR A 324 5.97 2.01 -23.90
N ASN A 325 5.09 2.94 -23.59
CA ASN A 325 5.34 3.96 -22.57
C ASN A 325 5.21 3.40 -21.14
N TRP A 326 4.45 2.31 -20.97
CA TRP A 326 4.31 1.63 -19.68
C TRP A 326 5.51 0.73 -19.32
N LEU A 327 6.14 0.10 -20.32
CA LEU A 327 7.26 -0.83 -20.10
C LEU A 327 8.41 -0.26 -19.25
N PRO A 328 8.87 0.98 -19.44
CA PRO A 328 9.90 1.56 -18.58
C PRO A 328 9.52 1.65 -17.10
N LEU A 329 8.21 1.83 -16.81
CA LEU A 329 7.72 1.88 -15.43
C LEU A 329 7.77 0.51 -14.75
N MET A 330 7.70 -0.58 -15.50
CA MET A 330 7.62 -1.93 -14.93
C MET A 330 8.87 -2.30 -14.12
N SER A 331 10.06 -1.93 -14.59
CA SER A 331 11.34 -2.17 -13.89
C SER A 331 11.88 -0.93 -13.21
N GLY A 332 11.67 0.25 -13.77
CA GLY A 332 12.06 1.53 -13.20
C GLY A 332 11.22 1.95 -12.00
N GLY A 333 10.03 1.34 -11.84
CA GLY A 333 9.01 1.77 -10.87
C GLY A 333 8.31 3.06 -11.29
N VAL A 334 7.33 3.48 -10.50
CA VAL A 334 6.68 4.78 -10.66
C VAL A 334 7.42 5.78 -9.77
N PRO A 335 8.14 6.76 -10.35
CA PRO A 335 8.91 7.71 -9.55
C PRO A 335 8.00 8.82 -8.99
N ALA A 336 7.02 8.43 -8.15
CA ALA A 336 6.09 9.32 -7.49
C ALA A 336 5.60 8.73 -6.17
N ASP A 337 5.13 9.59 -5.28
CA ASP A 337 4.56 9.22 -3.98
C ASP A 337 3.05 8.97 -4.05
N VAL A 338 2.39 9.67 -4.98
CA VAL A 338 0.95 9.54 -5.24
C VAL A 338 0.73 9.34 -6.74
N LEU A 339 -0.11 8.38 -7.09
CA LEU A 339 -0.44 8.05 -8.47
C LEU A 339 -1.95 8.14 -8.69
N PHE A 340 -2.34 8.92 -9.68
CA PHE A 340 -3.70 8.98 -10.21
C PHE A 340 -3.75 8.25 -11.54
N ILE A 341 -4.60 7.24 -11.66
CA ILE A 341 -4.84 6.50 -12.91
C ILE A 341 -6.31 6.56 -13.26
N ASN A 342 -6.60 6.95 -14.49
CA ASN A 342 -7.90 6.74 -15.12
C ASN A 342 -7.82 5.57 -16.07
N SER A 343 -8.65 4.55 -15.87
CA SER A 343 -8.71 3.37 -16.73
C SER A 343 -10.08 2.71 -16.66
N SER A 344 -10.40 1.92 -17.68
CA SER A 344 -11.51 0.96 -17.66
C SER A 344 -10.96 -0.47 -17.63
N GLY A 345 -11.81 -1.47 -17.38
CA GLY A 345 -11.41 -2.87 -17.42
C GLY A 345 -12.16 -3.75 -16.44
N GLN A 346 -11.48 -4.78 -15.98
CA GLN A 346 -11.99 -5.79 -15.05
C GLN A 346 -10.95 -6.08 -13.96
N SER A 347 -11.28 -6.92 -13.01
CA SER A 347 -10.39 -7.22 -11.88
C SER A 347 -8.98 -7.70 -12.30
N GLY A 348 -8.82 -8.35 -13.45
CA GLY A 348 -7.54 -8.90 -13.89
C GLY A 348 -6.77 -8.03 -14.89
N PHE A 349 -7.36 -6.95 -15.40
CA PHE A 349 -6.72 -6.10 -16.40
C PHE A 349 -7.26 -4.68 -16.37
N MET A 350 -6.46 -3.74 -16.87
CA MET A 350 -6.85 -2.36 -17.17
C MET A 350 -6.60 -2.03 -18.63
N ASP A 351 -7.54 -1.32 -19.26
CA ASP A 351 -7.45 -0.88 -20.66
C ASP A 351 -6.81 0.51 -20.73
N MET A 352 -5.95 0.71 -21.70
CA MET A 352 -5.29 1.98 -22.00
C MET A 352 -5.84 2.58 -23.30
N THR A 353 -5.72 3.89 -23.47
CA THR A 353 -6.29 4.63 -24.62
C THR A 353 -5.86 4.13 -26.00
N SER A 354 -4.71 3.52 -26.11
CA SER A 354 -4.19 2.93 -27.36
C SER A 354 -4.84 1.60 -27.75
N GLY A 355 -5.87 1.14 -27.02
CA GLY A 355 -6.42 -0.20 -27.15
C GLY A 355 -5.55 -1.29 -26.53
N THR A 356 -4.46 -0.90 -25.87
CA THR A 356 -3.60 -1.82 -25.13
C THR A 356 -4.26 -2.24 -23.82
N ARG A 357 -4.19 -3.52 -23.53
CA ARG A 357 -4.62 -4.09 -22.25
C ARG A 357 -3.40 -4.44 -21.38
N LEU A 358 -3.37 -3.91 -20.16
CA LEU A 358 -2.38 -4.25 -19.16
C LEU A 358 -2.97 -5.27 -18.19
N GLN A 359 -2.27 -6.39 -18.01
CA GLN A 359 -2.65 -7.46 -17.10
C GLN A 359 -2.13 -7.17 -15.67
N ALA A 360 -2.57 -7.93 -14.68
CA ALA A 360 -1.99 -7.84 -13.34
C ALA A 360 -0.46 -8.06 -13.34
N ALA A 361 0.06 -8.90 -14.23
CA ALA A 361 1.49 -9.10 -14.41
C ALA A 361 2.25 -7.86 -14.90
N ASP A 362 1.56 -6.89 -15.50
CA ASP A 362 2.13 -5.64 -16.01
C ASP A 362 2.12 -4.51 -14.94
N VAL A 363 1.70 -4.78 -13.72
CA VAL A 363 1.82 -3.84 -12.60
C VAL A 363 3.30 -3.71 -12.22
N PRO A 364 3.83 -2.47 -12.13
CA PRO A 364 5.26 -2.23 -11.88
C PRO A 364 5.78 -2.83 -10.56
N VAL A 365 7.04 -3.22 -10.55
CA VAL A 365 7.81 -3.39 -9.32
C VAL A 365 8.17 -1.99 -8.82
N LEU A 366 7.65 -1.61 -7.66
CA LEU A 366 7.83 -0.27 -7.15
C LEU A 366 9.25 -0.04 -6.61
N ASN A 367 9.74 1.18 -6.79
CA ASN A 367 10.97 1.66 -6.19
C ASN A 367 10.72 2.51 -4.94
N HIS A 368 9.52 3.08 -4.83
CA HIS A 368 9.07 3.90 -3.72
C HIS A 368 7.69 3.43 -3.26
N PRO A 369 7.35 3.62 -1.97
CA PRO A 369 5.97 3.43 -1.49
C PRO A 369 5.02 4.33 -2.26
N LEU A 370 3.83 3.83 -2.57
CA LEU A 370 2.89 4.55 -3.43
C LEU A 370 1.50 4.63 -2.80
N ALA A 371 0.90 5.81 -2.80
CA ALA A 371 -0.53 6.00 -2.60
C ALA A 371 -1.23 6.03 -3.97
N LEU A 372 -2.29 5.23 -4.16
CA LEU A 372 -2.93 5.02 -5.45
C LEU A 372 -4.40 5.43 -5.43
N TYR A 373 -4.78 6.30 -6.37
CA TYR A 373 -6.16 6.57 -6.74
C TYR A 373 -6.44 6.03 -8.12
N LEU A 374 -7.18 4.93 -8.20
CA LEU A 374 -7.45 4.25 -9.47
C LEU A 374 -8.94 4.30 -9.81
N ILE A 375 -9.30 5.11 -10.77
CA ILE A 375 -10.63 5.10 -11.40
C ILE A 375 -10.68 3.89 -12.32
N HIS A 376 -11.34 2.82 -11.83
CA HIS A 376 -11.39 1.54 -12.53
C HIS A 376 -12.45 0.63 -11.92
N SER A 377 -13.19 -0.08 -12.75
CA SER A 377 -14.18 -1.07 -12.29
C SER A 377 -13.50 -2.33 -11.75
N PHE A 378 -13.98 -2.86 -10.63
CA PHE A 378 -13.49 -4.09 -10.01
C PHE A 378 -12.01 -4.09 -9.58
N SER A 379 -11.35 -2.94 -9.48
CA SER A 379 -9.92 -2.88 -9.17
C SER A 379 -9.56 -3.53 -7.83
N LEU A 380 -10.44 -3.44 -6.83
CA LEU A 380 -10.30 -4.07 -5.51
C LEU A 380 -11.31 -5.21 -5.30
N PHE A 381 -11.66 -5.94 -6.35
CA PHE A 381 -12.54 -7.11 -6.26
C PHE A 381 -11.95 -8.21 -5.36
N ALA A 382 -10.66 -8.44 -5.40
CA ALA A 382 -9.94 -9.41 -4.58
C ALA A 382 -8.58 -8.82 -4.17
N PRO A 383 -8.53 -8.02 -3.08
CA PRO A 383 -7.36 -7.20 -2.73
C PRO A 383 -6.14 -7.99 -2.23
N GLU A 384 -6.28 -9.27 -1.93
CA GLU A 384 -5.13 -10.16 -1.61
C GLU A 384 -4.75 -11.09 -2.77
N ALA A 385 -5.44 -11.03 -3.90
CA ALA A 385 -5.13 -11.89 -5.03
C ALA A 385 -4.16 -11.19 -5.99
N PRO A 386 -2.88 -11.57 -6.10
CA PRO A 386 -1.92 -10.92 -7.00
C PRO A 386 -2.23 -11.17 -8.49
N THR A 387 -3.23 -11.98 -8.81
CA THR A 387 -3.81 -12.15 -10.15
C THR A 387 -4.81 -11.06 -10.52
N THR A 388 -5.14 -10.16 -9.59
CA THR A 388 -6.00 -8.99 -9.83
C THR A 388 -5.17 -7.70 -9.83
N ILE A 389 -5.67 -6.67 -10.52
CA ILE A 389 -4.96 -5.38 -10.61
C ILE A 389 -4.71 -4.80 -9.21
N GLY A 390 -5.73 -4.69 -8.36
CA GLY A 390 -5.57 -4.09 -7.04
C GLY A 390 -4.77 -4.95 -6.08
N GLY A 391 -5.00 -6.26 -6.08
CA GLY A 391 -4.19 -7.18 -5.27
C GLY A 391 -2.71 -7.11 -5.66
N ARG A 392 -2.42 -6.97 -6.96
CA ARG A 392 -1.06 -6.82 -7.45
C ARG A 392 -0.40 -5.50 -7.03
N TRP A 393 -1.13 -4.37 -7.12
CA TRP A 393 -0.62 -3.09 -6.62
C TRP A 393 -0.26 -3.13 -5.13
N LEU A 394 -1.14 -3.74 -4.31
CA LEU A 394 -0.89 -3.91 -2.87
C LEU A 394 0.30 -4.84 -2.59
N ASP A 395 0.43 -5.93 -3.36
CA ASP A 395 1.58 -6.85 -3.29
C ASP A 395 2.90 -6.16 -3.69
N ARG A 396 2.84 -5.10 -4.51
CA ARG A 396 4.00 -4.34 -4.99
C ARG A 396 4.39 -3.15 -4.13
N GLY A 397 3.68 -2.87 -3.04
CA GLY A 397 4.06 -1.83 -2.09
C GLY A 397 3.17 -0.57 -2.11
N VAL A 398 1.99 -0.64 -2.73
CA VAL A 398 0.95 0.37 -2.52
C VAL A 398 0.45 0.25 -1.09
N TYR A 399 0.52 1.33 -0.31
CA TYR A 399 0.16 1.35 1.11
C TYR A 399 -1.12 2.11 1.41
N SER A 400 -1.61 2.93 0.48
CA SER A 400 -2.93 3.56 0.52
C SER A 400 -3.58 3.46 -0.86
N TYR A 401 -4.84 3.01 -0.92
CA TYR A 401 -5.49 2.75 -2.19
C TYR A 401 -6.98 3.08 -2.13
N VAL A 402 -7.45 3.84 -3.11
CA VAL A 402 -8.88 4.05 -3.37
C VAL A 402 -9.24 3.44 -4.72
N GLY A 403 -10.16 2.48 -4.71
CA GLY A 403 -10.64 1.76 -5.89
C GLY A 403 -12.03 1.19 -5.68
N SER A 404 -12.43 0.18 -6.43
CA SER A 404 -13.79 -0.36 -6.38
C SER A 404 -13.84 -1.88 -6.25
N CYS A 405 -14.76 -2.39 -5.45
CA CYS A 405 -14.97 -3.84 -5.28
C CYS A 405 -15.90 -4.46 -6.34
N ASN A 406 -16.54 -3.64 -7.18
CA ASN A 406 -17.47 -4.05 -8.24
C ASN A 406 -17.55 -2.93 -9.29
N GLU A 407 -18.54 -2.95 -10.20
CA GLU A 407 -18.83 -1.85 -11.11
C GLU A 407 -19.36 -0.62 -10.35
N PRO A 408 -18.59 0.47 -10.18
CA PRO A 408 -19.00 1.60 -9.34
C PRO A 408 -19.73 2.69 -10.10
N LEU A 409 -19.66 2.69 -11.44
CA LEU A 409 -19.91 3.81 -12.34
C LEU A 409 -18.90 4.96 -12.15
N LEU A 410 -18.59 5.67 -13.21
CA LEU A 410 -17.60 6.74 -13.24
C LEU A 410 -17.93 7.85 -12.23
N GLY A 411 -19.21 8.24 -12.12
CA GLY A 411 -19.67 9.30 -11.21
C GLY A 411 -19.47 9.02 -9.73
N ALA A 412 -19.18 7.76 -9.34
CA ALA A 412 -18.85 7.42 -7.94
C ALA A 412 -17.45 7.91 -7.51
N PHE A 413 -16.55 8.08 -8.47
CA PHE A 413 -15.23 8.63 -8.22
C PHE A 413 -15.24 10.15 -8.28
N ARG A 414 -14.40 10.80 -7.48
CA ARG A 414 -14.10 12.21 -7.67
C ARG A 414 -13.12 12.41 -8.83
N PRO A 415 -13.27 13.45 -9.65
CA PRO A 415 -12.22 13.86 -10.57
C PRO A 415 -10.90 14.12 -9.83
N ALA A 416 -9.77 13.71 -10.41
CA ALA A 416 -8.45 13.89 -9.80
C ALA A 416 -8.15 15.37 -9.48
N SER A 417 -8.57 16.29 -10.34
CA SER A 417 -8.44 17.74 -10.10
C SER A 417 -9.13 18.20 -8.80
N HIS A 418 -10.31 17.64 -8.47
CA HIS A 418 -11.00 17.93 -7.22
C HIS A 418 -10.30 17.32 -6.02
N MET A 419 -9.78 16.07 -6.15
CA MET A 419 -8.99 15.47 -5.09
C MET A 419 -7.73 16.27 -4.77
N ILE A 420 -6.98 16.68 -5.79
CA ILE A 420 -5.73 17.43 -5.64
C ILE A 420 -5.97 18.76 -4.94
N ARG A 421 -7.01 19.50 -5.30
CA ARG A 421 -7.39 20.74 -4.59
C ARG A 421 -7.66 20.50 -3.10
N GLN A 422 -8.24 19.36 -2.72
CA GLN A 422 -8.55 19.08 -1.33
C GLN A 422 -7.31 18.61 -0.55
N ILE A 423 -6.51 17.69 -1.10
CA ILE A 423 -5.30 17.22 -0.42
C ILE A 423 -4.28 18.34 -0.22
N SER A 424 -4.18 19.31 -1.14
CA SER A 424 -3.33 20.50 -0.98
C SER A 424 -3.80 21.44 0.15
N LEU A 425 -5.04 21.29 0.62
CA LEU A 425 -5.63 22.00 1.75
C LEU A 425 -5.68 21.16 3.04
N PHE A 426 -4.79 20.21 3.22
CA PHE A 426 -4.70 19.30 4.37
C PHE A 426 -5.84 18.28 4.51
N VAL A 427 -6.73 18.13 3.54
CA VAL A 427 -7.74 17.06 3.60
C VAL A 427 -7.06 15.72 3.46
N PRO A 428 -7.28 14.76 4.39
CA PRO A 428 -6.68 13.43 4.28
C PRO A 428 -7.06 12.73 2.97
N PHE A 429 -6.15 11.96 2.39
CA PHE A 429 -6.27 11.37 1.06
C PHE A 429 -7.56 10.55 0.86
N ILE A 430 -7.87 9.66 1.82
CA ILE A 430 -9.09 8.84 1.77
C ILE A 430 -10.35 9.70 1.93
N VAL A 431 -10.30 10.75 2.76
CA VAL A 431 -11.42 11.70 2.94
C VAL A 431 -11.66 12.48 1.66
N ALA A 432 -10.60 12.97 1.01
CA ALA A 432 -10.69 13.70 -0.25
C ALA A 432 -11.33 12.86 -1.37
N ALA A 433 -11.19 11.54 -1.33
CA ALA A 433 -11.75 10.64 -2.33
C ALA A 433 -13.26 10.41 -2.20
N ARG A 434 -13.87 10.75 -1.07
CA ARG A 434 -15.29 10.47 -0.81
C ARG A 434 -16.21 11.61 -1.27
N MET A 435 -17.37 11.22 -1.82
CA MET A 435 -18.48 12.12 -2.07
C MET A 435 -19.28 12.32 -0.78
N PHE A 436 -19.63 13.57 -0.47
CA PHE A 436 -20.45 13.93 0.70
C PHE A 436 -21.82 14.45 0.30
N GLU A 437 -22.03 14.73 -0.96
CA GLU A 437 -23.29 15.22 -1.52
C GLU A 437 -23.71 14.38 -2.72
N GLY A 438 -24.99 14.45 -3.06
CA GLY A 438 -25.56 13.74 -4.18
C GLY A 438 -25.73 12.22 -3.93
N GLU A 439 -26.06 11.51 -4.98
CA GLU A 439 -26.42 10.08 -4.88
C GLU A 439 -25.24 9.18 -4.46
N PHE A 440 -24.03 9.53 -4.84
CA PHE A 440 -22.83 8.77 -4.47
C PHE A 440 -22.28 9.08 -3.07
N SER A 441 -22.92 9.98 -2.31
CA SER A 441 -22.71 10.10 -0.86
C SER A 441 -23.28 8.92 -0.09
N LYS A 442 -24.26 8.21 -0.66
CA LYS A 442 -24.88 7.00 -0.13
C LYS A 442 -23.92 5.81 -0.20
N PRO A 443 -24.16 4.72 0.57
CA PRO A 443 -23.34 3.50 0.52
C PRO A 443 -23.18 2.97 -0.90
N TRP A 444 -21.95 2.73 -1.34
CA TRP A 444 -21.68 2.25 -2.67
C TRP A 444 -20.47 1.30 -2.74
N ARG A 445 -19.79 1.23 -3.85
CA ARG A 445 -18.79 0.21 -4.20
C ARG A 445 -17.34 0.67 -4.10
N LEU A 446 -17.08 1.85 -3.55
CA LEU A 446 -15.72 2.34 -3.38
C LEU A 446 -15.09 1.80 -2.09
N VAL A 447 -13.91 1.22 -2.24
CA VAL A 447 -13.09 0.67 -1.16
C VAL A 447 -11.96 1.63 -0.85
N THR A 448 -11.66 1.80 0.44
CA THR A 448 -10.54 2.59 0.94
C THR A 448 -9.60 1.72 1.77
N ILE A 449 -8.38 1.54 1.28
CA ILE A 449 -7.30 0.81 1.96
C ILE A 449 -6.26 1.80 2.45
N GLY A 450 -5.72 1.59 3.65
CA GLY A 450 -4.72 2.45 4.28
C GLY A 450 -5.27 3.24 5.47
N ASP A 451 -4.45 4.12 6.00
CA ASP A 451 -4.77 5.04 7.09
C ASP A 451 -5.71 6.16 6.61
N PRO A 452 -6.93 6.29 7.17
CA PRO A 452 -7.88 7.34 6.77
C PRO A 452 -7.41 8.76 7.11
N LEU A 453 -6.39 8.89 7.96
CA LEU A 453 -5.81 10.17 8.39
C LEU A 453 -4.51 10.50 7.64
N MET A 454 -4.14 9.74 6.61
CA MET A 454 -2.95 10.00 5.80
C MET A 454 -3.09 11.30 5.03
N LEU A 455 -2.13 12.21 5.23
CA LEU A 455 -2.07 13.49 4.53
C LEU A 455 -1.15 13.43 3.30
N VAL A 456 -1.51 14.19 2.27
CA VAL A 456 -0.64 14.52 1.14
C VAL A 456 -0.47 16.03 1.16
N GLU A 457 0.36 16.50 2.09
CA GLU A 457 0.57 17.92 2.33
C GLU A 457 1.39 18.53 1.19
N GLU A 458 0.99 19.70 0.74
CA GLU A 458 1.81 20.49 -0.18
C GLU A 458 3.21 20.72 0.44
N PRO A 459 4.30 20.36 -0.25
CA PRO A 459 5.66 20.39 0.34
C PRO A 459 6.04 21.74 0.95
N SER A 460 5.66 22.85 0.32
CA SER A 460 5.94 24.22 0.81
C SER A 460 5.20 24.57 2.11
N ARG A 461 4.13 23.87 2.44
CA ARG A 461 3.30 24.11 3.64
C ARG A 461 3.55 23.12 4.77
N ARG A 462 4.31 22.06 4.49
CA ARG A 462 4.59 21.01 5.47
C ARG A 462 5.48 21.51 6.59
N LYS A 463 5.07 21.27 7.83
CA LYS A 463 5.83 21.61 9.04
C LYS A 463 6.12 20.33 9.82
N LEU A 464 7.38 19.92 9.87
CA LEU A 464 7.83 18.76 10.62
C LEU A 464 8.88 19.16 11.64
N ASN A 465 8.78 18.60 12.84
CA ASN A 465 9.81 18.74 13.87
C ASN A 465 10.90 17.69 13.59
N ARG A 466 12.00 18.11 12.97
CA ARG A 466 13.15 17.25 12.62
C ARG A 466 14.39 17.73 13.37
N PRO A 467 14.59 17.28 14.61
CA PRO A 467 15.80 17.61 15.34
C PRO A 467 17.03 16.98 14.68
N GLU A 468 18.09 17.77 14.61
CA GLU A 468 19.38 17.32 14.09
C GLU A 468 20.07 16.32 15.02
N GLY A 469 21.07 15.62 14.49
CA GLY A 469 21.93 14.69 15.20
C GLY A 469 21.43 13.24 15.20
N THR A 470 22.36 12.35 15.41
CA THR A 470 22.14 10.91 15.51
C THR A 470 21.73 10.50 16.92
N ILE A 471 21.04 9.37 17.05
CA ILE A 471 20.79 8.72 18.33
C ILE A 471 21.87 7.65 18.51
N GLU A 472 22.42 7.56 19.71
CA GLU A 472 23.39 6.53 20.05
C GLU A 472 22.83 5.13 19.76
N VAL A 473 23.68 4.26 19.22
CA VAL A 473 23.35 2.89 18.87
C VAL A 473 23.90 1.98 19.97
N ASP A 474 23.08 1.07 20.46
CA ASP A 474 23.50 0.09 21.45
C ASP A 474 24.67 -0.74 20.90
N ALA A 475 25.63 -1.11 21.76
CA ALA A 475 26.87 -1.78 21.34
C ALA A 475 26.66 -3.13 20.63
N ILE A 476 25.49 -3.77 20.80
CA ILE A 476 25.11 -5.02 20.17
C ILE A 476 24.44 -4.82 18.81
N ASP A 477 24.07 -3.60 18.47
CA ASP A 477 23.37 -3.23 17.22
C ASP A 477 24.37 -2.66 16.22
N VAL A 478 23.99 -2.63 14.94
CA VAL A 478 24.89 -2.17 13.87
C VAL A 478 24.32 -0.89 13.23
N ASP A 479 25.09 0.21 13.27
CA ASP A 479 24.85 1.31 12.37
C ASP A 479 25.45 0.94 11.00
N VAL A 480 24.55 0.66 10.04
CA VAL A 480 24.90 0.01 8.77
C VAL A 480 25.87 0.88 7.95
N ARG A 481 25.66 2.21 7.91
CA ARG A 481 26.46 3.09 7.08
C ARG A 481 27.91 3.23 7.55
N PRO A 482 28.19 3.56 8.82
CA PRO A 482 29.56 3.58 9.34
C PRO A 482 30.26 2.22 9.29
N ASP A 483 29.56 1.13 9.58
CA ASP A 483 30.11 -0.23 9.52
C ASP A 483 30.56 -0.57 8.09
N LEU A 484 29.70 -0.34 7.11
CA LEU A 484 30.02 -0.58 5.70
C LEU A 484 31.23 0.23 5.24
N VAL A 485 31.30 1.53 5.61
CA VAL A 485 32.45 2.39 5.28
C VAL A 485 33.73 1.87 5.94
N ARG A 486 33.68 1.45 7.19
CA ARG A 486 34.81 0.86 7.92
C ARG A 486 35.34 -0.40 7.20
N ARG A 487 34.47 -1.32 6.84
CA ARG A 487 34.79 -2.59 6.19
C ARG A 487 35.41 -2.38 4.79
N LEU A 488 34.83 -1.47 4.00
CA LEU A 488 35.34 -1.10 2.68
C LEU A 488 36.73 -0.46 2.76
N ARG A 489 36.96 0.44 3.76
CA ARG A 489 38.28 1.07 3.97
C ARG A 489 39.33 0.07 4.46
N ALA A 490 38.93 -0.91 5.25
CA ALA A 490 39.82 -1.99 5.70
C ALA A 490 40.19 -2.97 4.58
N GLY A 491 39.57 -2.87 3.40
CA GLY A 491 39.80 -3.79 2.28
C GLY A 491 39.29 -5.20 2.56
N GLU A 492 38.24 -5.33 3.42
CA GLU A 492 37.63 -6.63 3.67
C GLU A 492 37.05 -7.23 2.38
N ASN A 493 37.07 -8.55 2.25
CA ASN A 493 36.42 -9.24 1.15
C ASN A 493 34.93 -8.86 1.09
N VAL A 494 34.45 -8.58 -0.12
CA VAL A 494 33.03 -8.27 -0.34
C VAL A 494 32.19 -9.47 0.07
N THR A 495 31.19 -9.23 0.91
CA THR A 495 30.26 -10.26 1.37
C THR A 495 28.85 -10.02 0.79
N PRO A 496 27.98 -11.04 0.72
CA PRO A 496 26.59 -10.85 0.31
C PRO A 496 25.85 -9.77 1.12
N GLY A 497 26.16 -9.69 2.43
CA GLY A 497 25.60 -8.64 3.32
C GLY A 497 26.02 -7.24 2.89
N MET A 498 27.29 -7.01 2.52
CA MET A 498 27.74 -5.70 2.02
C MET A 498 27.02 -5.28 0.73
N LEU A 499 26.78 -6.22 -0.19
CA LEU A 499 26.04 -5.93 -1.43
C LEU A 499 24.58 -5.56 -1.14
N ARG A 500 23.92 -6.28 -0.20
CA ARG A 500 22.56 -5.93 0.25
C ARG A 500 22.54 -4.55 0.92
N ASP A 501 23.46 -4.26 1.81
CA ASP A 501 23.54 -2.99 2.52
C ASP A 501 23.75 -1.81 1.57
N LEU A 502 24.61 -1.97 0.56
CA LEU A 502 24.78 -0.99 -0.52
C LEU A 502 23.47 -0.76 -1.26
N HIS A 503 22.76 -1.82 -1.62
CA HIS A 503 21.47 -1.72 -2.28
C HIS A 503 20.42 -1.01 -1.41
N LEU A 504 20.30 -1.37 -0.13
CA LEU A 504 19.40 -0.72 0.82
C LEU A 504 19.69 0.77 1.00
N LEU A 505 20.97 1.15 0.98
CA LEU A 505 21.43 2.54 1.05
C LEU A 505 21.37 3.30 -0.29
N GLY A 506 20.86 2.68 -1.36
CA GLY A 506 20.78 3.29 -2.69
C GLY A 506 22.10 3.46 -3.41
N GLN A 507 23.16 2.75 -2.97
CA GLN A 507 24.52 2.80 -3.55
C GLN A 507 24.72 1.75 -4.65
N ASP A 508 23.77 1.69 -5.60
CA ASP A 508 23.73 0.66 -6.64
C ASP A 508 24.96 0.67 -7.57
N ASP A 509 25.50 1.85 -7.87
CA ASP A 509 26.71 1.96 -8.71
C ASP A 509 27.95 1.40 -8.00
N LEU A 510 28.09 1.65 -6.70
CA LEU A 510 29.16 1.07 -5.90
C LEU A 510 29.02 -0.44 -5.79
N ALA A 511 27.81 -0.95 -5.54
CA ALA A 511 27.52 -2.38 -5.50
C ALA A 511 27.88 -3.07 -6.83
N SER A 512 27.53 -2.45 -7.98
CA SER A 512 27.88 -2.96 -9.30
C SER A 512 29.40 -2.98 -9.54
N GLY A 513 30.10 -1.90 -9.19
CA GLY A 513 31.56 -1.84 -9.34
C GLY A 513 32.32 -2.85 -8.46
N LEU A 514 31.79 -3.19 -7.27
CA LEU A 514 32.33 -4.26 -6.44
C LEU A 514 32.04 -5.64 -7.05
N TRP A 515 30.84 -5.84 -7.58
CA TRP A 515 30.47 -7.08 -8.27
C TRP A 515 31.39 -7.37 -9.47
N GLU A 516 31.63 -6.38 -10.32
CA GLU A 516 32.52 -6.52 -11.50
C GLU A 516 33.93 -7.02 -11.12
N LYS A 517 34.44 -6.60 -9.95
CA LYS A 517 35.75 -7.01 -9.45
C LYS A 517 35.78 -8.42 -8.87
N MET A 518 34.66 -8.95 -8.42
CA MET A 518 34.59 -10.21 -7.73
C MET A 518 33.82 -11.31 -8.48
N ALA A 519 33.24 -11.01 -9.64
CA ALA A 519 32.29 -11.88 -10.34
C ALA A 519 32.82 -13.29 -10.58
N GLU A 520 34.11 -13.46 -10.88
CA GLU A 520 34.74 -14.76 -11.10
C GLU A 520 34.80 -15.64 -9.83
N ALA A 521 34.82 -15.01 -8.64
CA ALA A 521 34.86 -15.68 -7.34
C ALA A 521 33.49 -15.64 -6.62
N ALA A 522 32.44 -15.15 -7.29
CA ALA A 522 31.13 -14.95 -6.68
C ALA A 522 30.46 -16.29 -6.35
N THR A 523 29.87 -16.37 -5.16
CA THR A 523 29.02 -17.48 -4.75
C THR A 523 27.55 -17.23 -5.12
N PRO A 524 26.67 -18.25 -5.08
CA PRO A 524 25.23 -18.06 -5.28
C PRO A 524 24.60 -16.99 -4.36
N GLU A 525 25.09 -16.87 -3.13
CA GLU A 525 24.60 -15.87 -2.17
C GLU A 525 25.00 -14.45 -2.57
N HIS A 526 26.20 -14.24 -3.12
CA HIS A 526 26.61 -12.95 -3.69
C HIS A 526 25.74 -12.61 -4.91
N ALA A 527 25.50 -13.60 -5.78
CA ALA A 527 24.62 -13.42 -6.93
C ALA A 527 23.19 -13.04 -6.51
N ALA A 528 22.61 -13.73 -5.53
CA ALA A 528 21.29 -13.39 -5.01
C ALA A 528 21.25 -11.97 -4.44
N ALA A 529 22.29 -11.54 -3.74
CA ALA A 529 22.35 -10.21 -3.12
C ALA A 529 22.43 -9.06 -4.13
N ILE A 530 23.03 -9.28 -5.32
CA ILE A 530 23.21 -8.22 -6.33
C ILE A 530 22.06 -8.16 -7.35
N LEU A 531 21.19 -9.15 -7.43
CA LEU A 531 20.06 -9.19 -8.38
C LEU A 531 19.22 -7.90 -8.41
N PRO A 532 18.82 -7.29 -7.28
CA PRO A 532 18.04 -6.07 -7.30
C PRO A 532 18.75 -4.89 -7.99
N VAL A 533 20.08 -4.84 -7.95
CA VAL A 533 20.87 -3.81 -8.61
C VAL A 533 20.80 -3.97 -10.14
N PHE A 534 20.99 -5.19 -10.65
CA PHE A 534 20.83 -5.48 -12.09
C PHE A 534 19.42 -5.18 -12.59
N PHE A 535 18.41 -5.53 -11.77
CA PHE A 535 17.01 -5.22 -12.08
C PHE A 535 16.79 -3.72 -12.27
N LYS A 536 17.26 -2.90 -11.32
CA LYS A 536 17.08 -1.44 -11.36
C LYS A 536 17.81 -0.77 -12.51
N ARG A 537 18.95 -1.32 -12.91
CA ARG A 537 19.67 -0.85 -14.09
C ARG A 537 19.01 -1.25 -15.41
N GLY A 538 17.97 -2.08 -15.37
CA GLY A 538 17.29 -2.63 -16.56
C GLY A 538 18.20 -3.56 -17.36
N ASP A 539 19.28 -4.06 -16.77
CA ASP A 539 20.22 -4.96 -17.44
C ASP A 539 19.64 -6.37 -17.53
N THR A 540 18.88 -6.59 -18.57
CA THR A 540 18.16 -7.84 -18.84
C THR A 540 19.11 -9.04 -19.00
N LYS A 541 20.27 -8.84 -19.63
CA LYS A 541 21.23 -9.92 -19.87
C LYS A 541 21.97 -10.27 -18.58
N GLY A 542 22.56 -9.26 -17.93
CA GLY A 542 23.28 -9.44 -16.67
C GLY A 542 22.38 -10.02 -15.58
N TYR A 543 21.12 -9.54 -15.50
CA TYR A 543 20.15 -10.10 -14.54
C TYR A 543 19.95 -11.60 -14.72
N ARG A 544 19.76 -12.07 -15.95
CA ARG A 544 19.56 -13.50 -16.23
C ARG A 544 20.78 -14.34 -15.86
N GLU A 545 21.98 -13.92 -16.25
CA GLU A 545 23.22 -14.63 -15.94
C GLU A 545 23.43 -14.73 -14.42
N VAL A 546 23.18 -13.65 -13.70
CA VAL A 546 23.29 -13.60 -12.24
C VAL A 546 22.16 -14.40 -11.57
N PHE A 547 20.95 -14.42 -12.15
CA PHE A 547 19.83 -15.20 -11.63
C PHE A 547 20.08 -16.72 -11.71
N GLU A 548 20.67 -17.20 -12.81
CA GLU A 548 21.09 -18.59 -12.95
C GLU A 548 22.23 -18.94 -11.97
N LEU A 549 23.23 -18.05 -11.82
CA LEU A 549 24.31 -18.22 -10.83
C LEU A 549 23.80 -18.27 -9.39
N ALA A 550 22.75 -17.50 -9.08
CA ALA A 550 22.07 -17.48 -7.77
C ALA A 550 21.23 -18.75 -7.49
N GLY A 551 21.16 -19.70 -8.43
CA GLY A 551 20.37 -20.92 -8.32
C GLY A 551 18.88 -20.72 -8.58
N GLU A 552 18.50 -19.76 -9.40
CA GLU A 552 17.12 -19.46 -9.80
C GLU A 552 16.19 -19.21 -8.58
N PRO A 553 16.49 -18.20 -7.73
CA PRO A 553 15.74 -17.98 -6.49
C PRO A 553 14.27 -17.64 -6.76
N ASP A 554 13.41 -18.06 -5.83
CA ASP A 554 11.97 -17.76 -5.83
C ASP A 554 11.67 -16.35 -5.29
N GLY A 555 10.40 -16.04 -5.13
CA GLY A 555 9.95 -14.79 -4.53
C GLY A 555 10.23 -13.57 -5.39
N GLU A 556 10.83 -12.53 -4.82
CA GLU A 556 11.02 -11.24 -5.48
C GLU A 556 11.98 -11.32 -6.66
N ALA A 557 13.02 -12.13 -6.58
CA ALA A 557 13.96 -12.31 -7.68
C ALA A 557 13.28 -12.89 -8.94
N ARG A 558 12.39 -13.88 -8.77
CA ARG A 558 11.62 -14.43 -9.89
C ARG A 558 10.64 -13.40 -10.47
N GLU A 559 10.04 -12.59 -9.63
CA GLU A 559 9.18 -11.48 -10.07
C GLU A 559 9.95 -10.46 -10.91
N MET A 560 11.14 -10.09 -10.49
CA MET A 560 12.05 -9.20 -11.22
C MET A 560 12.44 -9.78 -12.59
N LEU A 561 12.75 -11.10 -12.65
CA LEU A 561 13.03 -11.80 -13.91
C LEU A 561 11.90 -11.61 -14.93
N TRP A 562 10.66 -11.93 -14.52
CA TRP A 562 9.49 -11.80 -15.37
C TRP A 562 9.19 -10.35 -15.73
N THR A 563 9.39 -9.42 -14.82
CA THR A 563 9.16 -7.99 -15.06
C THR A 563 10.11 -7.43 -16.13
N LEU A 564 11.40 -7.77 -16.06
CA LEU A 564 12.40 -7.35 -17.06
C LEU A 564 12.13 -7.92 -18.46
N HIS A 565 11.58 -9.13 -18.54
CA HIS A 565 11.46 -9.86 -19.79
C HIS A 565 10.02 -9.91 -20.34
N GLY A 566 9.00 -9.56 -19.56
CA GLY A 566 7.59 -9.81 -19.88
C GLY A 566 7.15 -9.42 -21.30
N GLY A 567 7.59 -8.26 -21.79
CA GLY A 567 7.32 -7.83 -23.16
C GLY A 567 8.10 -8.58 -24.26
N ARG A 568 9.15 -9.34 -23.91
CA ARG A 568 10.05 -10.06 -24.83
C ARG A 568 9.84 -11.57 -24.82
N CYS A 569 9.11 -12.10 -23.84
CA CYS A 569 8.92 -13.54 -23.65
C CYS A 569 8.23 -14.24 -24.84
N ALA A 570 7.40 -13.52 -25.59
CA ALA A 570 6.81 -14.02 -26.85
C ALA A 570 7.83 -14.22 -27.98
N ASN A 571 9.05 -13.68 -27.87
CA ASN A 571 10.07 -13.67 -28.91
C ASN A 571 11.39 -14.33 -28.48
N LEU A 572 11.40 -15.19 -27.48
CA LEU A 572 12.56 -15.98 -27.11
C LEU A 572 12.99 -16.88 -28.28
N ARG A 573 14.27 -16.88 -28.60
CA ARG A 573 14.86 -17.63 -29.73
C ARG A 573 15.70 -18.81 -29.29
N SER A 574 16.20 -18.77 -28.07
CA SER A 574 17.03 -19.83 -27.47
C SER A 574 16.17 -20.84 -26.74
N ALA A 575 16.44 -22.14 -26.95
CA ALA A 575 15.80 -23.22 -26.18
C ALA A 575 16.17 -23.13 -24.67
N GLY A 576 17.38 -22.66 -24.35
CA GLY A 576 17.82 -22.43 -22.97
C GLY A 576 16.99 -21.33 -22.29
N ASP A 577 16.80 -20.17 -22.98
CA ASP A 577 15.97 -19.08 -22.46
C ASP A 577 14.53 -19.54 -22.21
N LEU A 578 13.93 -20.23 -23.19
CA LEU A 578 12.59 -20.76 -23.04
C LEU A 578 12.48 -21.70 -21.83
N SER A 579 13.44 -22.60 -21.68
CA SER A 579 13.51 -23.54 -20.57
C SER A 579 13.64 -22.84 -19.21
N LEU A 580 14.42 -21.73 -19.14
CA LEU A 580 14.53 -20.92 -17.94
C LEU A 580 13.16 -20.35 -17.51
N PHE A 581 12.42 -19.75 -18.44
CA PHE A 581 11.11 -19.17 -18.14
C PHE A 581 10.07 -20.26 -17.80
N GLU A 582 10.07 -21.39 -18.45
CA GLU A 582 9.18 -22.51 -18.11
C GLU A 582 9.43 -23.09 -16.71
N ARG A 583 10.70 -23.18 -16.28
CA ARG A 583 11.03 -23.62 -14.90
C ARG A 583 10.56 -22.59 -13.88
N ASN A 584 10.61 -21.31 -14.24
CA ASN A 584 10.40 -20.17 -13.35
C ASN A 584 9.03 -19.51 -13.50
N LEU A 585 7.97 -20.25 -13.89
CA LEU A 585 6.60 -19.73 -13.87
C LEU A 585 6.23 -19.29 -12.44
N ARG A 586 5.65 -18.10 -12.32
CA ARG A 586 5.25 -17.53 -11.01
C ARG A 586 4.02 -18.26 -10.48
N LYS A 587 4.06 -18.70 -9.22
CA LYS A 587 3.02 -19.52 -8.60
C LYS A 587 1.59 -18.96 -8.74
N ASN A 588 1.43 -17.64 -8.60
CA ASN A 588 0.13 -16.97 -8.63
C ASN A 588 -0.20 -16.28 -9.97
N LEU A 589 0.68 -16.40 -10.97
CA LEU A 589 0.54 -15.81 -12.31
C LEU A 589 0.87 -16.84 -13.41
N MET A 590 0.83 -18.12 -13.07
CA MET A 590 1.32 -19.21 -13.92
C MET A 590 0.63 -19.24 -15.29
N ALA A 591 -0.67 -19.02 -15.34
CA ALA A 591 -1.41 -18.98 -16.59
C ALA A 591 -1.02 -17.78 -17.46
N GLN A 592 -0.81 -16.61 -16.87
CA GLN A 592 -0.38 -15.41 -17.60
C GLN A 592 1.06 -15.54 -18.10
N ASP A 593 1.94 -16.08 -17.28
CA ASP A 593 3.33 -16.34 -17.64
C ASP A 593 3.44 -17.33 -18.79
N LEU A 594 2.67 -18.41 -18.68
CA LEU A 594 2.63 -19.43 -19.74
C LEU A 594 2.07 -18.84 -21.05
N GLU A 595 0.97 -18.09 -21.01
CA GLU A 595 0.40 -17.41 -22.18
C GLU A 595 1.42 -16.46 -22.84
N ALA A 596 2.26 -15.78 -22.05
CA ALA A 596 3.30 -14.88 -22.56
C ALA A 596 4.41 -15.61 -23.33
N ILE A 597 4.77 -16.85 -22.96
CA ILE A 597 5.81 -17.64 -23.65
C ILE A 597 5.27 -18.59 -24.72
N MET A 598 3.96 -18.75 -24.85
CA MET A 598 3.34 -19.67 -25.84
C MET A 598 3.85 -19.48 -27.28
N PRO A 599 3.98 -18.24 -27.81
CA PRO A 599 4.50 -18.04 -29.16
C PRO A 599 5.96 -18.54 -29.32
N SER A 600 6.72 -18.48 -28.22
CA SER A 600 8.10 -18.98 -28.19
C SER A 600 8.17 -20.51 -28.11
N ILE A 601 7.24 -21.15 -27.39
CA ILE A 601 7.10 -22.60 -27.34
C ILE A 601 6.81 -23.15 -28.75
N ALA A 602 5.79 -22.62 -29.41
CA ALA A 602 5.41 -23.03 -30.77
C ALA A 602 6.57 -22.86 -31.77
N ARG A 603 7.30 -21.76 -31.70
CA ARG A 603 8.44 -21.46 -32.59
C ARG A 603 9.64 -22.38 -32.34
N THR A 604 9.95 -22.66 -31.08
CA THR A 604 11.18 -23.38 -30.70
C THR A 604 11.01 -24.90 -30.76
N ARG A 605 9.81 -25.41 -30.48
CA ARG A 605 9.54 -26.86 -30.40
C ARG A 605 8.59 -27.36 -31.48
N GLY A 606 7.97 -26.47 -32.22
CA GLY A 606 6.99 -26.78 -33.25
C GLY A 606 5.54 -26.64 -32.76
N PRO A 607 4.59 -26.48 -33.70
CA PRO A 607 3.16 -26.38 -33.40
C PRO A 607 2.64 -27.61 -32.65
N GLY A 608 1.72 -27.40 -31.71
CA GLY A 608 1.08 -28.45 -30.93
C GLY A 608 1.79 -28.80 -29.62
N THR A 609 3.01 -28.28 -29.40
CA THR A 609 3.73 -28.50 -28.13
C THR A 609 3.21 -27.61 -26.99
N GLU A 610 2.43 -26.60 -27.30
CA GLU A 610 1.82 -25.65 -26.34
C GLU A 610 0.89 -26.39 -25.36
N ARG A 611 0.14 -27.37 -25.87
CA ARG A 611 -0.76 -28.18 -25.04
C ARG A 611 0.00 -28.95 -23.96
N ALA A 612 1.14 -29.53 -24.29
CA ALA A 612 1.98 -30.24 -23.32
C ALA A 612 2.51 -29.31 -22.24
N ALA A 613 2.89 -28.07 -22.60
CA ALA A 613 3.32 -27.06 -21.63
C ALA A 613 2.19 -26.66 -20.67
N ILE A 614 0.95 -26.51 -21.17
CA ILE A 614 -0.22 -26.21 -20.32
C ILE A 614 -0.47 -27.35 -19.32
N VAL A 615 -0.47 -28.60 -19.80
CA VAL A 615 -0.68 -29.77 -18.94
C VAL A 615 0.43 -29.88 -17.90
N SER A 616 1.68 -29.61 -18.27
CA SER A 616 2.82 -29.56 -17.32
C SER A 616 2.61 -28.49 -16.24
N ALA A 617 2.13 -27.30 -16.62
CA ALA A 617 1.82 -26.23 -15.67
C ALA A 617 0.67 -26.61 -14.72
N MET A 618 -0.39 -27.22 -15.22
CA MET A 618 -1.52 -27.71 -14.40
C MET A 618 -1.07 -28.76 -13.38
N ASN A 619 -0.12 -29.64 -13.74
CA ASN A 619 0.43 -30.66 -12.84
C ASN A 619 1.21 -30.08 -11.66
N ARG A 620 1.65 -28.80 -11.71
CA ARG A 620 2.27 -28.08 -10.59
C ARG A 620 1.26 -27.64 -9.54
N ARG A 621 -0.03 -27.92 -9.73
CA ARG A 621 -1.15 -27.61 -8.82
C ARG A 621 -1.19 -26.12 -8.43
N PRO A 622 -1.34 -25.22 -9.40
CA PRO A 622 -1.51 -23.79 -9.12
C PRO A 622 -2.79 -23.51 -8.33
N GLY A 623 -2.92 -22.30 -7.80
CA GLY A 623 -4.14 -21.86 -7.12
C GLY A 623 -5.38 -21.93 -8.02
N ARG A 624 -6.57 -21.96 -7.43
CA ARG A 624 -7.86 -22.17 -8.13
C ARG A 624 -8.09 -21.20 -9.31
N ILE A 625 -7.71 -19.93 -9.14
CA ILE A 625 -7.88 -18.90 -10.20
C ILE A 625 -7.00 -19.24 -11.40
N ASP A 626 -5.73 -19.56 -11.17
CA ASP A 626 -4.79 -19.93 -12.22
C ASP A 626 -5.18 -21.26 -12.88
N MET A 627 -5.64 -22.24 -12.10
CA MET A 627 -6.12 -23.51 -12.62
C MET A 627 -7.29 -23.31 -13.61
N ASN A 628 -8.27 -22.47 -13.27
CA ASN A 628 -9.39 -22.15 -14.15
C ASN A 628 -8.91 -21.47 -15.46
N ARG A 629 -7.94 -20.56 -15.36
CA ARG A 629 -7.34 -19.90 -16.53
C ARG A 629 -6.56 -20.87 -17.41
N LEU A 630 -5.77 -21.77 -16.81
CA LEU A 630 -5.07 -22.83 -17.56
C LEU A 630 -6.03 -23.79 -18.24
N THR A 631 -7.16 -24.11 -17.62
CA THR A 631 -8.22 -24.91 -18.24
C THR A 631 -8.80 -24.20 -19.48
N SER A 632 -9.13 -22.91 -19.36
CA SER A 632 -9.60 -22.12 -20.50
C SER A 632 -8.53 -21.95 -21.58
N LEU A 633 -7.25 -21.88 -21.19
CA LEU A 633 -6.14 -21.84 -22.14
C LEU A 633 -6.01 -23.18 -22.89
N LEU A 634 -6.18 -24.30 -22.18
CA LEU A 634 -6.13 -25.65 -22.77
C LEU A 634 -7.20 -25.87 -23.86
N GLU A 635 -8.37 -25.24 -23.72
CA GLU A 635 -9.45 -25.29 -24.72
C GLU A 635 -9.07 -24.60 -26.04
N LYS A 636 -8.21 -23.58 -25.98
CA LYS A 636 -7.71 -22.88 -27.18
C LYS A 636 -6.69 -23.70 -27.98
N TYR A 637 -6.12 -24.74 -27.41
CA TYR A 637 -5.11 -25.62 -28.01
C TYR A 637 -5.62 -27.07 -28.04
N PRO A 638 -6.52 -27.41 -28.99
CA PRO A 638 -7.06 -28.78 -29.14
C PRO A 638 -5.94 -29.77 -29.45
N ARG A 639 -6.26 -31.11 -29.35
CA ARG A 639 -5.32 -32.21 -29.64
C ARG A 639 -4.92 -32.23 -31.10
#